data_705886da66dac4ce10b41cadf559d848
#
_entry.id   705886da66dac4ce10b41cadf559d848
#
_cell.length_a   1.000
_cell.length_b   1.000
_cell.length_c   1.000
_cell.angle_alpha   90.00
_cell.angle_beta   90.00
_cell.angle_gamma   90.00
#
_symmetry.space_group_name_H-M   'P 1'
#
loop_
_entity.id
_entity.type
_entity.pdbx_description
1 polymer ?
#
loop_
_entity_poly.entity_id
_entity_poly.type
_entity_poly.pdbx_seq_one_letter_code
_entity_poly.pdbx_strand_id
1 'polypeptide(L)'
;MKDLLFYAVPAMGIVGLLYTLLKFSWVSNQPAGNERMKEISTYIAEGAMAFLKAEWKILGYFVVIVALLLGFMATKNEDSHWTIAVAFVIGAVFSATAGYIGMKVATKANVRTAEAAKTSLSKALNVSFTGGSVMGLGVSGLAVLGLGGLYLILKEYFYVSGDPKEMLRTIEVLTGFSLGAESIALFARVGGGIYTKAADVGADLVGKVEAGIPEDDPRNPATIADNVGDNVGDVAGMGADLFGSYVATVLATMVLGQEVTGPNGAVLVDQFGGLSPILLPMMIAGVGILLSIIGTFFVKISEKAPLTTAVVQKALNMGNYGSMILTAIACYFLVNNILPETMTLRGLEFTRNGVIGAIAVGLIVGTLMSIITEYYTAMGKRPVMSIIKQSSTGHATNIIGGLAIGMESTFLPILVLAGGIYGSYACAGLYGVAIAAAGMMATTAMQLAIDAFGPIADNAGGIAEMSELPAEVREKTDILDAVGNTTAASGKGFAIASAALTALALFAAFVGVAMPNNQHIDIYKADVLAALFVGGMIPFIFSSLAIRAVGEAAMAMVEEVRRQFRTIPGIMEGTGKPEYDKCVAISTEASLKKMMLPGAITIISPILIGFTMGPEALGGFLAGATVSGVLMGIFQNNAGGAWDNAKKSFEKGVEINGEMFYKKSEPHKASVTGDTVGDPFKDTSGPSMNILIKLMSIVSLVIAPTLAKMHPTTSMEVKSQTVEIAVINTDSTTAVADSATTVTISADTKTLVQALQEDGLAPKDKVNIQIKDGKITVNGVALTEAQNAKYATYLQKK
;
A
#
# COMPACT_ATOMS: atom_id res chain seq x y z
N MET A 1 10.58 1.75 33.62
CA MET A 1 11.27 1.24 32.41
C MET A 1 10.27 0.79 31.34
N LYS A 2 9.11 0.20 31.74
CA LYS A 2 8.09 -0.34 30.82
C LYS A 2 7.42 0.74 29.96
N ASP A 3 7.01 1.85 30.57
CA ASP A 3 6.41 2.98 29.82
C ASP A 3 7.41 3.68 28.91
N LEU A 4 8.71 3.56 29.18
CA LEU A 4 9.76 4.20 28.38
C LEU A 4 9.80 3.66 26.93
N LEU A 5 9.40 2.39 26.69
CA LEU A 5 9.36 1.81 25.35
C LEU A 5 8.29 2.45 24.47
N PHE A 6 7.16 2.88 25.01
CA PHE A 6 6.18 3.64 24.26
C PHE A 6 6.74 5.00 23.79
N TYR A 7 7.52 5.68 24.63
CA TYR A 7 8.19 6.93 24.24
C TYR A 7 9.36 6.71 23.29
N ALA A 8 9.94 5.51 23.24
CA ALA A 8 11.01 5.18 22.30
C ALA A 8 10.51 5.22 20.84
N VAL A 9 9.22 4.92 20.58
CA VAL A 9 8.66 4.94 19.23
C VAL A 9 8.78 6.32 18.57
N PRO A 10 8.15 7.38 19.09
CA PRO A 10 8.29 8.71 18.50
C PRO A 10 9.75 9.22 18.57
N ALA A 11 10.54 8.83 19.56
CA ALA A 11 11.96 9.19 19.64
C ALA A 11 12.76 8.64 18.44
N MET A 12 12.50 7.40 18.01
CA MET A 12 13.12 6.84 16.80
C MET A 12 12.68 7.60 15.53
N GLY A 13 11.41 8.03 15.47
CA GLY A 13 10.93 8.92 14.41
C GLY A 13 11.69 10.25 14.38
N ILE A 14 11.92 10.87 15.55
CA ILE A 14 12.72 12.10 15.68
C ILE A 14 14.17 11.86 15.21
N VAL A 15 14.81 10.76 15.55
CA VAL A 15 16.17 10.42 15.07
C VAL A 15 16.19 10.32 13.55
N GLY A 16 15.18 9.70 12.93
CA GLY A 16 15.02 9.66 11.48
C GLY A 16 14.94 11.06 10.86
N LEU A 17 14.12 11.95 11.46
CA LEU A 17 13.96 13.33 10.99
C LEU A 17 15.24 14.17 11.18
N LEU A 18 15.96 13.99 12.28
CA LEU A 18 17.25 14.66 12.48
C LEU A 18 18.27 14.22 11.44
N TYR A 19 18.35 12.93 11.13
CA TYR A 19 19.20 12.43 10.06
C TYR A 19 18.78 13.01 8.70
N THR A 20 17.48 13.09 8.43
CA THR A 20 16.92 13.73 7.24
C THR A 20 17.40 15.18 7.10
N LEU A 21 17.31 15.98 8.16
CA LEU A 21 17.79 17.38 8.17
C LEU A 21 19.29 17.48 7.89
N LEU A 22 20.10 16.62 8.51
CA LEU A 22 21.54 16.56 8.28
C LEU A 22 21.88 16.24 6.82
N LYS A 23 21.22 15.25 6.24
CA LYS A 23 21.44 14.85 4.85
C LYS A 23 20.88 15.86 3.85
N PHE A 24 19.74 16.47 4.15
CA PHE A 24 19.22 17.58 3.35
C PHE A 24 20.19 18.77 3.30
N SER A 25 20.77 19.13 4.44
CA SER A 25 21.81 20.16 4.51
C SER A 25 23.03 19.76 3.70
N TRP A 26 23.47 18.52 3.80
CA TRP A 26 24.62 18.01 3.04
C TRP A 26 24.35 18.09 1.53
N VAL A 27 23.19 17.63 1.02
CA VAL A 27 22.83 17.75 -0.40
C VAL A 27 22.80 19.21 -0.83
N SER A 28 22.18 20.08 -0.02
CA SER A 28 22.05 21.50 -0.33
C SER A 28 23.38 22.22 -0.48
N ASN A 29 24.42 21.75 0.21
CA ASN A 29 25.76 22.34 0.17
C ASN A 29 26.64 21.77 -0.95
N GLN A 30 26.21 20.78 -1.72
CA GLN A 30 26.94 20.30 -2.88
C GLN A 30 26.91 21.34 -4.00
N PRO A 31 27.96 21.40 -4.86
CA PRO A 31 28.00 22.31 -6.00
C PRO A 31 26.80 22.13 -6.94
N ALA A 32 26.19 23.22 -7.37
CA ALA A 32 25.03 23.23 -8.25
C ALA A 32 25.38 23.51 -9.74
N GLY A 33 26.66 23.49 -10.09
CA GLY A 33 27.13 23.67 -11.45
C GLY A 33 27.16 25.13 -11.93
N ASN A 34 27.11 25.26 -13.26
CA ASN A 34 27.18 26.57 -13.93
C ASN A 34 25.84 27.34 -13.85
N GLU A 35 25.83 28.57 -14.34
CA GLU A 35 24.64 29.43 -14.28
C GLU A 35 23.45 28.84 -15.06
N ARG A 36 23.69 28.21 -16.21
CA ARG A 36 22.64 27.57 -17.02
C ARG A 36 21.97 26.42 -16.25
N MET A 37 22.75 25.57 -15.61
CA MET A 37 22.24 24.50 -14.75
C MET A 37 21.39 25.03 -13.60
N LYS A 38 21.81 26.13 -12.97
CA LYS A 38 21.07 26.79 -11.88
C LYS A 38 19.76 27.40 -12.37
N GLU A 39 19.78 28.06 -13.55
CA GLU A 39 18.57 28.62 -14.16
C GLU A 39 17.52 27.52 -14.41
N ILE A 40 17.90 26.42 -15.06
CA ILE A 40 17.01 25.28 -15.35
C ILE A 40 16.48 24.69 -14.05
N SER A 41 17.36 24.43 -13.07
CA SER A 41 16.94 23.93 -11.76
C SER A 41 15.97 24.85 -11.03
N THR A 42 16.08 26.18 -11.25
CA THR A 42 15.14 27.15 -10.69
C THR A 42 13.77 27.04 -11.33
N TYR A 43 13.69 26.95 -12.67
CA TYR A 43 12.41 26.74 -13.37
C TYR A 43 11.72 25.46 -12.91
N ILE A 44 12.46 24.34 -12.77
CA ILE A 44 11.93 23.07 -12.27
C ILE A 44 11.40 23.24 -10.84
N ALA A 45 12.16 23.87 -9.95
CA ALA A 45 11.77 24.06 -8.55
C ALA A 45 10.56 25.00 -8.40
N GLU A 46 10.46 26.06 -9.20
CA GLU A 46 9.33 26.99 -9.21
C GLU A 46 8.07 26.33 -9.77
N GLY A 47 8.18 25.57 -10.87
CA GLY A 47 7.08 24.79 -11.43
C GLY A 47 6.53 23.76 -10.45
N ALA A 48 7.41 22.99 -9.80
CA ALA A 48 7.02 22.02 -8.79
C ALA A 48 6.32 22.65 -7.58
N MET A 49 6.80 23.81 -7.12
CA MET A 49 6.14 24.57 -6.05
C MET A 49 4.81 25.18 -6.48
N ALA A 50 4.68 25.62 -7.73
CA ALA A 50 3.42 26.14 -8.25
C ALA A 50 2.34 25.05 -8.27
N PHE A 51 2.69 23.84 -8.75
CA PHE A 51 1.83 22.68 -8.71
C PHE A 51 1.38 22.35 -7.29
N LEU A 52 2.31 22.14 -6.34
CA LEU A 52 1.96 21.78 -4.96
C LEU A 52 1.07 22.83 -4.28
N LYS A 53 1.32 24.11 -4.49
CA LYS A 53 0.46 25.16 -3.93
C LYS A 53 -0.95 25.10 -4.50
N ALA A 54 -1.11 24.83 -5.78
CA ALA A 54 -2.41 24.69 -6.43
C ALA A 54 -3.14 23.44 -5.94
N GLU A 55 -2.43 22.32 -5.81
CA GLU A 55 -2.94 21.07 -5.27
C GLU A 55 -3.40 21.22 -3.82
N TRP A 56 -2.56 21.76 -2.93
CA TRP A 56 -2.89 21.96 -1.52
C TRP A 56 -4.09 22.88 -1.30
N LYS A 57 -4.31 23.85 -2.20
CA LYS A 57 -5.49 24.70 -2.13
C LYS A 57 -6.79 23.88 -2.30
N ILE A 58 -6.82 22.97 -3.27
CA ILE A 58 -7.97 22.10 -3.53
C ILE A 58 -8.13 21.08 -2.41
N LEU A 59 -7.03 20.42 -2.04
CA LEU A 59 -7.03 19.42 -0.96
C LEU A 59 -7.39 20.04 0.40
N GLY A 60 -7.05 21.30 0.63
CA GLY A 60 -7.46 22.01 1.84
C GLY A 60 -8.97 22.12 1.98
N TYR A 61 -9.70 22.42 0.91
CA TYR A 61 -11.18 22.38 0.94
C TYR A 61 -11.71 20.97 1.21
N PHE A 62 -11.14 19.97 0.57
CA PHE A 62 -11.50 18.57 0.81
C PHE A 62 -11.28 18.18 2.27
N VAL A 63 -10.12 18.49 2.84
CA VAL A 63 -9.77 18.17 4.24
C VAL A 63 -10.75 18.82 5.22
N VAL A 64 -11.10 20.08 5.01
CA VAL A 64 -12.07 20.78 5.87
C VAL A 64 -13.45 20.13 5.80
N ILE A 65 -13.95 19.81 4.61
CA ILE A 65 -15.27 19.18 4.42
C ILE A 65 -15.30 17.81 5.11
N VAL A 66 -14.30 16.96 4.86
CA VAL A 66 -14.26 15.61 5.45
C VAL A 66 -14.08 15.66 6.96
N ALA A 67 -13.24 16.57 7.48
CA ALA A 67 -13.07 16.76 8.94
C ALA A 67 -14.39 17.15 9.61
N LEU A 68 -15.16 18.06 9.03
CA LEU A 68 -16.49 18.44 9.54
C LEU A 68 -17.46 17.26 9.52
N LEU A 69 -17.47 16.48 8.44
CA LEU A 69 -18.31 15.27 8.34
C LEU A 69 -17.92 14.23 9.40
N LEU A 70 -16.63 13.94 9.57
CA LEU A 70 -16.14 13.01 10.60
C LEU A 70 -16.48 13.49 12.00
N GLY A 71 -16.25 14.77 12.29
CA GLY A 71 -16.62 15.37 13.59
C GLY A 71 -18.12 15.25 13.86
N PHE A 72 -18.95 15.52 12.85
CA PHE A 72 -20.41 15.38 12.96
C PHE A 72 -20.83 13.92 13.18
N MET A 73 -20.30 12.97 12.42
CA MET A 73 -20.59 11.55 12.58
C MET A 73 -20.20 11.05 13.98
N ALA A 74 -19.03 11.46 14.46
CA ALA A 74 -18.53 11.10 15.79
C ALA A 74 -19.47 11.59 16.92
N THR A 75 -20.12 12.76 16.79
CA THR A 75 -21.10 13.24 17.80
C THR A 75 -22.39 12.40 17.85
N LYS A 76 -22.66 11.58 16.83
CA LYS A 76 -23.81 10.68 16.76
C LYS A 76 -23.52 9.26 17.25
N ASN A 77 -22.25 8.97 17.51
CA ASN A 77 -21.79 7.66 17.94
C ASN A 77 -21.12 7.74 19.31
N GLU A 78 -21.70 7.10 20.34
CA GLU A 78 -21.12 7.10 21.71
C GLU A 78 -19.76 6.40 21.81
N ASP A 79 -19.46 5.48 20.90
CA ASP A 79 -18.18 4.77 20.86
C ASP A 79 -17.09 5.59 20.17
N SER A 80 -17.45 6.64 19.42
CA SER A 80 -16.54 7.52 18.69
C SER A 80 -16.32 8.85 19.41
N HIS A 81 -15.30 9.61 18.99
CA HIS A 81 -15.02 10.92 19.56
C HIS A 81 -14.63 11.92 18.47
N TRP A 82 -15.05 13.20 18.63
CA TRP A 82 -14.80 14.26 17.65
C TRP A 82 -13.30 14.45 17.31
N THR A 83 -12.39 14.02 18.18
CA THR A 83 -10.94 14.07 17.94
C THR A 83 -10.49 13.26 16.73
N ILE A 84 -11.34 12.35 16.18
CA ILE A 84 -11.08 11.66 14.91
C ILE A 84 -10.92 12.66 13.75
N ALA A 85 -11.69 13.75 13.78
CA ALA A 85 -11.55 14.84 12.79
C ALA A 85 -10.20 15.56 12.92
N VAL A 86 -9.71 15.76 14.15
CA VAL A 86 -8.39 16.36 14.40
C VAL A 86 -7.28 15.41 13.94
N ALA A 87 -7.40 14.13 14.26
CA ALA A 87 -6.45 13.11 13.82
C ALA A 87 -6.39 13.04 12.27
N PHE A 88 -7.54 13.11 11.59
CA PHE A 88 -7.65 13.19 10.14
C PHE A 88 -6.87 14.39 9.56
N VAL A 89 -7.08 15.59 10.12
CA VAL A 89 -6.35 16.79 9.67
C VAL A 89 -4.85 16.64 9.89
N ILE A 90 -4.43 16.12 11.03
CA ILE A 90 -3.00 15.87 11.33
C ILE A 90 -2.42 14.88 10.31
N GLY A 91 -3.12 13.77 10.01
CA GLY A 91 -2.70 12.79 9.01
C GLY A 91 -2.54 13.40 7.62
N ALA A 92 -3.50 14.21 7.21
CA ALA A 92 -3.46 14.92 5.93
C ALA A 92 -2.25 15.88 5.84
N VAL A 93 -2.00 16.66 6.89
CA VAL A 93 -0.85 17.59 6.95
C VAL A 93 0.48 16.84 6.93
N PHE A 94 0.59 15.73 7.65
CA PHE A 94 1.82 14.93 7.66
C PHE A 94 2.09 14.28 6.29
N SER A 95 1.07 13.76 5.61
CA SER A 95 1.19 13.21 4.27
C SER A 95 1.62 14.28 3.25
N ALA A 96 0.99 15.44 3.27
CA ALA A 96 1.39 16.58 2.42
C ALA A 96 2.84 17.03 2.72
N THR A 97 3.24 17.03 4.00
CA THR A 97 4.60 17.38 4.42
C THR A 97 5.62 16.34 3.94
N ALA A 98 5.27 15.05 3.95
CA ALA A 98 6.11 13.96 3.42
C ALA A 98 6.40 14.16 1.93
N GLY A 99 5.37 14.43 1.12
CA GLY A 99 5.52 14.78 -0.29
C GLY A 99 6.36 16.03 -0.51
N TYR A 100 6.14 17.09 0.29
CA TYR A 100 6.92 18.32 0.21
C TYR A 100 8.40 18.14 0.49
N ILE A 101 8.76 17.35 1.53
CA ILE A 101 10.17 17.05 1.84
C ILE A 101 10.83 16.34 0.66
N GLY A 102 10.16 15.34 0.09
CA GLY A 102 10.65 14.61 -1.08
C GLY A 102 10.91 15.54 -2.26
N MET A 103 9.92 16.33 -2.67
CA MET A 103 10.04 17.27 -3.77
C MET A 103 11.15 18.30 -3.53
N LYS A 104 11.24 18.85 -2.31
CA LYS A 104 12.26 19.85 -1.98
C LYS A 104 13.70 19.31 -2.05
N VAL A 105 13.92 18.07 -1.64
CA VAL A 105 15.26 17.47 -1.75
C VAL A 105 15.55 17.07 -3.19
N ALA A 106 14.58 16.50 -3.91
CA ALA A 106 14.78 16.08 -5.29
C ALA A 106 15.16 17.25 -6.19
N THR A 107 14.39 18.34 -6.18
CA THR A 107 14.71 19.55 -6.98
C THR A 107 16.10 20.14 -6.67
N LYS A 108 16.61 19.92 -5.45
CA LYS A 108 17.99 20.32 -5.12
C LYS A 108 19.02 19.28 -5.53
N ALA A 109 18.69 17.98 -5.42
CA ALA A 109 19.59 16.88 -5.74
C ALA A 109 19.83 16.75 -7.25
N ASN A 110 18.81 17.00 -8.09
CA ASN A 110 18.84 16.84 -9.55
C ASN A 110 20.06 17.53 -10.16
N VAL A 111 20.14 18.84 -10.01
CA VAL A 111 21.26 19.66 -10.56
C VAL A 111 22.62 19.30 -9.97
N ARG A 112 22.63 18.92 -8.69
CA ARG A 112 23.87 18.53 -7.97
C ARG A 112 24.37 17.16 -8.38
N THR A 113 23.46 16.27 -8.76
CA THR A 113 23.78 14.96 -9.33
C THR A 113 24.40 15.13 -10.72
N ALA A 114 23.82 15.99 -11.57
CA ALA A 114 24.39 16.35 -12.86
C ALA A 114 25.81 16.96 -12.73
N GLU A 115 26.01 17.86 -11.77
CA GLU A 115 27.35 18.45 -11.51
C GLU A 115 28.32 17.38 -10.99
N ALA A 116 27.89 16.51 -10.09
CA ALA A 116 28.73 15.42 -9.56
C ALA A 116 29.14 14.41 -10.65
N ALA A 117 28.26 14.18 -11.64
CA ALA A 117 28.51 13.30 -12.79
C ALA A 117 29.66 13.78 -13.67
N LYS A 118 29.97 15.09 -13.70
CA LYS A 118 31.18 15.60 -14.36
C LYS A 118 32.46 14.98 -13.79
N THR A 119 32.45 14.67 -12.50
CA THR A 119 33.63 14.11 -11.83
C THR A 119 33.68 12.57 -11.90
N SER A 120 32.62 11.89 -11.41
CA SER A 120 32.58 10.42 -11.42
C SER A 120 31.16 9.89 -11.18
N LEU A 121 30.90 8.64 -11.66
CA LEU A 121 29.69 7.90 -11.38
C LEU A 121 29.46 7.69 -9.87
N SER A 122 30.53 7.45 -9.11
CA SER A 122 30.49 7.29 -7.66
C SER A 122 29.97 8.52 -6.93
N LYS A 123 30.42 9.72 -7.33
CA LYS A 123 29.95 10.97 -6.74
C LYS A 123 28.51 11.27 -7.12
N ALA A 124 28.14 11.02 -8.37
CA ALA A 124 26.76 11.19 -8.85
C ALA A 124 25.80 10.28 -8.08
N LEU A 125 26.13 8.98 -7.94
CA LEU A 125 25.36 8.05 -7.11
C LEU A 125 25.24 8.52 -5.66
N ASN A 126 26.32 9.01 -5.07
CA ASN A 126 26.28 9.46 -3.67
C ASN A 126 25.34 10.66 -3.47
N VAL A 127 25.29 11.60 -4.41
CA VAL A 127 24.39 12.76 -4.33
C VAL A 127 22.94 12.33 -4.55
N SER A 128 22.65 11.59 -5.61
CA SER A 128 21.28 11.14 -5.95
C SER A 128 20.71 10.22 -4.89
N PHE A 129 21.46 9.22 -4.43
CA PHE A 129 21.06 8.32 -3.37
C PHE A 129 20.89 9.03 -2.02
N THR A 130 21.75 10.01 -1.69
CA THR A 130 21.57 10.81 -0.47
C THR A 130 20.27 11.62 -0.57
N GLY A 131 19.94 12.18 -1.74
CA GLY A 131 18.65 12.82 -1.99
C GLY A 131 17.48 11.86 -1.74
N GLY A 132 17.53 10.66 -2.31
CA GLY A 132 16.55 9.61 -2.05
C GLY A 132 16.46 9.23 -0.57
N SER A 133 17.59 9.13 0.15
CA SER A 133 17.61 8.80 1.58
C SER A 133 16.95 9.87 2.47
N VAL A 134 17.05 11.14 2.10
CA VAL A 134 16.31 12.24 2.78
C VAL A 134 14.82 12.02 2.67
N MET A 135 14.34 11.64 1.49
CA MET A 135 12.92 11.32 1.30
C MET A 135 12.52 10.09 2.11
N GLY A 136 13.22 8.96 1.96
CA GLY A 136 12.86 7.71 2.61
C GLY A 136 12.80 7.81 4.13
N LEU A 137 13.80 8.42 4.75
CA LEU A 137 13.88 8.61 6.20
C LEU A 137 12.96 9.73 6.69
N GLY A 138 12.73 10.75 5.88
CA GLY A 138 11.78 11.82 6.18
C GLY A 138 10.35 11.32 6.25
N VAL A 139 9.92 10.55 5.26
CA VAL A 139 8.60 9.92 5.18
C VAL A 139 8.37 8.96 6.36
N SER A 140 9.29 8.01 6.56
CA SER A 140 9.16 7.01 7.64
C SER A 140 9.28 7.66 9.03
N GLY A 141 10.15 8.66 9.19
CA GLY A 141 10.30 9.43 10.43
C GLY A 141 9.03 10.19 10.80
N LEU A 142 8.39 10.85 9.82
CA LEU A 142 7.09 11.50 10.01
C LEU A 142 5.98 10.50 10.35
N ALA A 143 5.95 9.33 9.69
CA ALA A 143 4.95 8.30 9.94
C ALA A 143 5.03 7.75 11.37
N VAL A 144 6.24 7.39 11.82
CA VAL A 144 6.47 6.86 13.17
C VAL A 144 6.27 7.93 14.24
N LEU A 145 6.72 9.17 14.00
CA LEU A 145 6.48 10.29 14.92
C LEU A 145 4.98 10.62 15.00
N GLY A 146 4.29 10.70 13.85
CA GLY A 146 2.86 11.06 13.78
C GLY A 146 1.99 10.01 14.45
N LEU A 147 2.11 8.74 14.03
CA LEU A 147 1.30 7.66 14.59
C LEU A 147 1.65 7.38 16.05
N GLY A 148 2.94 7.22 16.37
CA GLY A 148 3.41 6.93 17.73
C GLY A 148 3.19 8.07 18.71
N GLY A 149 3.43 9.32 18.27
CA GLY A 149 3.18 10.52 19.09
C GLY A 149 1.69 10.73 19.35
N LEU A 150 0.86 10.59 18.31
CA LEU A 150 -0.59 10.72 18.48
C LEU A 150 -1.16 9.59 19.34
N TYR A 151 -0.68 8.34 19.16
CA TYR A 151 -1.06 7.22 20.02
C TYR A 151 -0.77 7.51 21.49
N LEU A 152 0.41 8.07 21.82
CA LEU A 152 0.74 8.43 23.21
C LEU A 152 -0.22 9.48 23.77
N ILE A 153 -0.47 10.55 23.02
CA ILE A 153 -1.38 11.63 23.44
C ILE A 153 -2.79 11.07 23.66
N LEU A 154 -3.30 10.26 22.75
CA LEU A 154 -4.64 9.68 22.84
C LEU A 154 -4.73 8.62 23.95
N LYS A 155 -3.69 7.82 24.15
CA LYS A 155 -3.60 6.87 25.25
C LYS A 155 -3.70 7.60 26.60
N GLU A 156 -2.93 8.66 26.81
CA GLU A 156 -2.99 9.46 28.03
C GLU A 156 -4.35 10.14 28.22
N TYR A 157 -5.02 10.49 27.13
CA TYR A 157 -6.31 11.19 27.18
C TYR A 157 -7.49 10.25 27.39
N PHE A 158 -7.51 9.08 26.75
CA PHE A 158 -8.64 8.16 26.77
C PHE A 158 -8.43 6.94 27.67
N TYR A 159 -7.24 6.36 27.72
CA TYR A 159 -6.95 5.10 28.41
C TYR A 159 -6.50 5.36 29.85
N VAL A 160 -7.43 5.87 30.68
CA VAL A 160 -7.15 6.28 32.06
C VAL A 160 -7.47 5.18 33.07
N SER A 161 -8.58 4.44 32.86
CA SER A 161 -9.03 3.38 33.77
C SER A 161 -8.45 2.01 33.47
N GLY A 162 -7.85 1.81 32.31
CA GLY A 162 -7.39 0.52 31.82
C GLY A 162 -8.50 -0.35 31.22
N ASP A 163 -9.67 0.25 30.92
CA ASP A 163 -10.77 -0.47 30.26
C ASP A 163 -10.44 -0.71 28.78
N PRO A 164 -10.59 -1.95 28.28
CA PRO A 164 -10.42 -2.26 26.86
C PRO A 164 -11.23 -1.38 25.91
N LYS A 165 -12.41 -0.87 26.32
CA LYS A 165 -13.21 0.07 25.52
C LYS A 165 -12.54 1.42 25.32
N GLU A 166 -11.77 1.89 26.28
CA GLU A 166 -11.01 3.14 26.18
C GLU A 166 -9.87 2.99 25.16
N MET A 167 -9.24 1.80 25.11
CA MET A 167 -8.22 1.51 24.11
C MET A 167 -8.84 1.39 22.70
N LEU A 168 -10.03 0.80 22.58
CA LEU A 168 -10.76 0.74 21.31
C LEU A 168 -11.01 2.15 20.76
N ARG A 169 -11.47 3.07 21.61
CA ARG A 169 -11.66 4.49 21.23
C ARG A 169 -10.34 5.16 20.86
N THR A 170 -9.26 4.89 21.56
CA THR A 170 -7.91 5.39 21.21
C THR A 170 -7.51 4.97 19.80
N ILE A 171 -7.68 3.71 19.48
CA ILE A 171 -7.31 3.16 18.15
C ILE A 171 -8.28 3.64 17.07
N GLU A 172 -9.58 3.75 17.38
CA GLU A 172 -10.58 4.29 16.45
C GLU A 172 -10.21 5.73 16.03
N VAL A 173 -9.86 6.60 16.97
CA VAL A 173 -9.42 7.96 16.64
C VAL A 173 -8.18 7.96 15.74
N LEU A 174 -7.26 7.02 15.92
CA LEU A 174 -6.09 6.86 15.04
C LEU A 174 -6.47 6.44 13.62
N THR A 175 -7.63 5.81 13.39
CA THR A 175 -8.09 5.53 12.02
C THR A 175 -8.32 6.82 11.23
N GLY A 176 -8.72 7.90 11.90
CA GLY A 176 -8.81 9.23 11.30
C GLY A 176 -7.47 9.73 10.78
N PHE A 177 -6.38 9.54 11.52
CA PHE A 177 -5.03 9.90 11.07
C PHE A 177 -4.64 9.15 9.79
N SER A 178 -4.91 7.84 9.73
CA SER A 178 -4.65 7.02 8.55
C SER A 178 -5.54 7.42 7.37
N LEU A 179 -6.82 7.71 7.60
CA LEU A 179 -7.73 8.20 6.56
C LEU A 179 -7.25 9.51 5.95
N GLY A 180 -6.78 10.45 6.78
CA GLY A 180 -6.20 11.70 6.31
C GLY A 180 -4.95 11.49 5.46
N ALA A 181 -4.06 10.62 5.93
CA ALA A 181 -2.83 10.26 5.22
C ALA A 181 -3.09 9.66 3.85
N GLU A 182 -3.93 8.63 3.77
CA GLU A 182 -4.24 7.92 2.51
C GLU A 182 -5.09 8.78 1.56
N SER A 183 -5.95 9.67 2.06
CA SER A 183 -6.71 10.59 1.22
C SER A 183 -5.79 11.54 0.46
N ILE A 184 -4.85 12.19 1.15
CA ILE A 184 -3.87 13.06 0.50
C ILE A 184 -2.98 12.25 -0.46
N ALA A 185 -2.55 11.06 -0.05
CA ALA A 185 -1.75 10.16 -0.87
C ALA A 185 -2.42 9.84 -2.21
N LEU A 186 -3.73 9.54 -2.20
CA LEU A 186 -4.47 9.22 -3.42
C LEU A 186 -4.47 10.41 -4.40
N PHE A 187 -4.82 11.59 -3.92
CA PHE A 187 -4.89 12.77 -4.78
C PHE A 187 -3.50 13.17 -5.31
N ALA A 188 -2.48 13.17 -4.44
CA ALA A 188 -1.11 13.50 -4.83
C ALA A 188 -0.55 12.50 -5.85
N ARG A 189 -0.83 11.19 -5.68
CA ARG A 189 -0.37 10.16 -6.61
C ARG A 189 -1.08 10.22 -7.96
N VAL A 190 -2.41 10.37 -7.96
CA VAL A 190 -3.20 10.48 -9.19
C VAL A 190 -2.93 11.81 -9.90
N GLY A 191 -2.96 12.92 -9.17
CA GLY A 191 -2.69 14.25 -9.72
C GLY A 191 -1.28 14.38 -10.25
N GLY A 192 -0.29 14.00 -9.45
CA GLY A 192 1.12 13.99 -9.86
C GLY A 192 1.36 13.11 -11.07
N GLY A 193 0.80 11.88 -11.11
CA GLY A 193 0.93 10.97 -12.23
C GLY A 193 0.28 11.49 -13.53
N ILE A 194 -0.89 12.12 -13.45
CA ILE A 194 -1.52 12.77 -14.60
C ILE A 194 -0.64 13.93 -15.10
N TYR A 195 -0.11 14.74 -14.18
CA TYR A 195 0.77 15.84 -14.51
C TYR A 195 2.01 15.36 -15.27
N THR A 196 2.77 14.44 -14.66
CA THR A 196 4.03 13.91 -15.20
C THR A 196 3.82 13.34 -16.59
N LYS A 197 2.86 12.43 -16.73
CA LYS A 197 2.69 11.71 -18.00
C LYS A 197 1.99 12.53 -19.07
N ALA A 198 1.27 13.57 -18.73
CA ALA A 198 0.82 14.55 -19.72
C ALA A 198 1.97 15.35 -20.33
N ALA A 199 2.94 15.74 -19.50
CA ALA A 199 4.12 16.48 -19.95
C ALA A 199 5.07 15.58 -20.77
N ASP A 200 5.41 14.40 -20.25
CA ASP A 200 6.28 13.41 -20.87
C ASP A 200 5.75 12.95 -22.25
N VAL A 201 4.51 12.44 -22.31
CA VAL A 201 3.88 12.03 -23.59
C VAL A 201 3.80 13.20 -24.57
N GLY A 202 3.48 14.41 -24.10
CA GLY A 202 3.44 15.62 -24.92
C GLY A 202 4.83 16.02 -25.47
N ALA A 203 5.87 15.93 -24.64
CA ALA A 203 7.25 16.18 -25.01
C ALA A 203 7.75 15.15 -26.04
N ASP A 204 7.47 13.88 -25.79
CA ASP A 204 7.96 12.77 -26.62
C ASP A 204 7.32 12.73 -28.00
N LEU A 205 5.99 12.82 -28.08
CA LEU A 205 5.29 12.75 -29.37
C LEU A 205 5.71 13.87 -30.32
N VAL A 206 5.77 15.10 -29.83
CA VAL A 206 6.11 16.23 -30.71
C VAL A 206 7.63 16.38 -30.86
N GLY A 207 8.38 16.24 -29.78
CA GLY A 207 9.84 16.41 -29.82
C GLY A 207 10.56 15.28 -30.54
N LYS A 208 10.39 14.04 -30.06
CA LYS A 208 11.13 12.88 -30.57
C LYS A 208 10.56 12.34 -31.89
N VAL A 209 9.22 12.22 -31.98
CA VAL A 209 8.58 11.56 -33.12
C VAL A 209 8.35 12.52 -34.28
N GLU A 210 7.76 13.72 -34.03
CA GLU A 210 7.43 14.67 -35.10
C GLU A 210 8.62 15.55 -35.50
N ALA A 211 9.28 16.22 -34.54
CA ALA A 211 10.37 17.16 -34.78
C ALA A 211 11.75 16.48 -34.92
N GLY A 212 11.90 15.25 -34.42
CA GLY A 212 13.15 14.50 -34.48
C GLY A 212 14.28 15.09 -33.64
N ILE A 213 13.97 15.94 -32.66
CA ILE A 213 14.93 16.48 -31.70
C ILE A 213 15.24 15.46 -30.59
N PRO A 214 16.41 15.55 -29.93
CA PRO A 214 16.74 14.68 -28.80
C PRO A 214 15.74 14.76 -27.64
N GLU A 215 15.74 13.78 -26.79
CA GLU A 215 15.10 13.81 -25.47
C GLU A 215 15.75 14.90 -24.63
N ASP A 216 14.95 15.60 -23.83
CA ASP A 216 15.39 16.72 -22.98
C ASP A 216 16.01 17.91 -23.74
N ASP A 217 15.78 18.04 -25.04
CA ASP A 217 16.29 19.15 -25.82
C ASP A 217 15.71 20.49 -25.33
N PRO A 218 16.55 21.51 -25.06
CA PRO A 218 16.09 22.79 -24.53
C PRO A 218 15.14 23.55 -25.46
N ARG A 219 15.05 23.16 -26.73
CA ARG A 219 14.10 23.72 -27.71
C ARG A 219 12.68 23.23 -27.49
N ASN A 220 12.50 22.08 -26.81
CA ASN A 220 11.20 21.53 -26.53
C ASN A 220 10.53 22.26 -25.36
N PRO A 221 9.39 22.95 -25.56
CA PRO A 221 8.72 23.70 -24.49
C PRO A 221 8.23 22.83 -23.33
N ALA A 222 7.99 21.54 -23.56
CA ALA A 222 7.45 20.63 -22.55
C ALA A 222 8.51 20.04 -21.62
N THR A 223 9.82 20.11 -21.96
CA THR A 223 10.90 19.49 -21.19
C THR A 223 10.96 19.94 -19.73
N ILE A 224 10.75 21.24 -19.45
CA ILE A 224 10.69 21.71 -18.06
C ILE A 224 9.46 21.17 -17.35
N ALA A 225 8.31 21.08 -18.01
CA ALA A 225 7.09 20.52 -17.42
C ALA A 225 7.27 19.02 -17.11
N ASP A 226 7.97 18.28 -17.94
CA ASP A 226 8.31 16.88 -17.76
C ASP A 226 9.20 16.70 -16.52
N ASN A 227 10.32 17.40 -16.45
CA ASN A 227 11.18 17.39 -15.26
C ASN A 227 10.49 17.87 -13.97
N VAL A 228 9.54 18.79 -14.04
CA VAL A 228 8.66 19.15 -12.91
C VAL A 228 7.80 17.96 -12.52
N GLY A 229 7.25 17.25 -13.51
CA GLY A 229 6.41 16.09 -13.35
C GLY A 229 7.07 15.01 -12.48
N ASP A 230 8.29 14.61 -12.80
CA ASP A 230 9.03 13.61 -12.00
C ASP A 230 9.17 14.02 -10.54
N ASN A 231 9.39 15.31 -10.27
CA ASN A 231 9.51 15.79 -8.91
C ASN A 231 8.16 15.80 -8.15
N VAL A 232 7.04 16.04 -8.83
CA VAL A 232 5.72 16.09 -8.17
C VAL A 232 4.99 14.75 -8.21
N GLY A 233 5.09 13.98 -9.31
CA GLY A 233 4.45 12.68 -9.47
C GLY A 233 5.26 11.55 -8.83
N ASP A 234 6.52 11.39 -9.32
CA ASP A 234 7.33 10.24 -8.96
C ASP A 234 8.14 10.42 -7.66
N VAL A 235 8.26 11.65 -7.17
CA VAL A 235 8.84 11.89 -5.85
C VAL A 235 7.77 12.29 -4.83
N ALA A 236 7.09 13.42 -4.97
CA ALA A 236 6.15 13.90 -3.96
C ALA A 236 4.93 12.99 -3.81
N GLY A 237 4.32 12.55 -4.93
CA GLY A 237 3.18 11.62 -4.93
C GLY A 237 3.54 10.27 -4.32
N MET A 238 4.73 9.71 -4.65
CA MET A 238 5.23 8.49 -4.05
C MET A 238 5.52 8.63 -2.55
N GLY A 239 6.05 9.80 -2.13
CA GLY A 239 6.29 10.08 -0.71
C GLY A 239 5.02 10.08 0.11
N ALA A 240 3.96 10.68 -0.40
CA ALA A 240 2.64 10.66 0.24
C ALA A 240 2.03 9.24 0.26
N ASP A 241 2.15 8.47 -0.84
CA ASP A 241 1.67 7.08 -0.92
C ASP A 241 2.33 6.18 0.12
N LEU A 242 3.66 6.18 0.17
CA LEU A 242 4.38 5.32 1.12
C LEU A 242 4.24 5.79 2.57
N PHE A 243 4.03 7.10 2.81
CA PHE A 243 3.63 7.60 4.13
C PHE A 243 2.30 6.99 4.56
N GLY A 244 1.27 7.08 3.72
CA GLY A 244 -0.04 6.49 3.98
C GLY A 244 0.05 4.98 4.19
N SER A 245 0.78 4.28 3.31
CA SER A 245 0.99 2.83 3.38
C SER A 245 1.62 2.39 4.70
N TYR A 246 2.63 3.12 5.15
CA TYR A 246 3.32 2.86 6.40
C TYR A 246 2.38 3.01 7.61
N VAL A 247 1.66 4.12 7.66
CA VAL A 247 0.68 4.41 8.71
C VAL A 247 -0.43 3.38 8.73
N ALA A 248 -1.03 3.08 7.57
CA ALA A 248 -2.14 2.14 7.45
C ALA A 248 -1.76 0.73 7.89
N THR A 249 -0.55 0.27 7.53
CA THR A 249 -0.06 -1.07 7.89
C THR A 249 0.16 -1.21 9.39
N VAL A 250 0.83 -0.23 10.01
CA VAL A 250 1.06 -0.24 11.45
C VAL A 250 -0.26 -0.17 12.21
N LEU A 251 -1.16 0.73 11.78
CA LEU A 251 -2.48 0.87 12.39
C LEU A 251 -3.33 -0.40 12.26
N ALA A 252 -3.40 -1.02 11.08
CA ALA A 252 -4.14 -2.28 10.89
C ALA A 252 -3.65 -3.38 11.83
N THR A 253 -2.34 -3.46 12.03
CA THR A 253 -1.73 -4.41 12.97
C THR A 253 -2.06 -4.06 14.42
N MET A 254 -2.11 -2.77 14.78
CA MET A 254 -2.53 -2.31 16.11
C MET A 254 -3.99 -2.64 16.40
N VAL A 255 -4.89 -2.45 15.41
CA VAL A 255 -6.33 -2.79 15.54
C VAL A 255 -6.49 -4.28 15.84
N LEU A 256 -5.84 -5.16 15.06
CA LEU A 256 -5.88 -6.59 15.33
C LEU A 256 -5.14 -6.98 16.62
N GLY A 257 -4.05 -6.26 16.94
CA GLY A 257 -3.31 -6.44 18.20
C GLY A 257 -4.15 -6.16 19.45
N GLN A 258 -5.14 -5.29 19.36
CA GLN A 258 -6.06 -5.00 20.46
C GLN A 258 -7.02 -6.17 20.75
N GLU A 259 -7.37 -6.95 19.71
CA GLU A 259 -8.23 -8.12 19.87
C GLU A 259 -7.46 -9.35 20.44
N VAL A 260 -6.13 -9.28 20.52
CA VAL A 260 -5.30 -10.38 21.02
C VAL A 260 -5.50 -10.57 22.51
N THR A 261 -5.81 -11.80 22.88
CA THR A 261 -6.03 -12.23 24.25
C THR A 261 -4.97 -13.24 24.69
N GLY A 262 -4.96 -13.57 25.97
CA GLY A 262 -4.17 -14.69 26.50
C GLY A 262 -4.74 -16.05 26.12
N PRO A 263 -4.11 -17.13 26.53
CA PRO A 263 -4.57 -18.50 26.27
C PRO A 263 -6.04 -18.70 26.69
N ASN A 264 -6.79 -19.45 25.88
CA ASN A 264 -8.23 -19.70 26.08
C ASN A 264 -9.11 -18.45 26.20
N GLY A 265 -8.70 -17.32 25.60
CA GLY A 265 -9.46 -16.06 25.63
C GLY A 265 -9.36 -15.30 26.96
N ALA A 266 -8.45 -15.66 27.85
CA ALA A 266 -8.19 -14.93 29.08
C ALA A 266 -7.60 -13.55 28.79
N VAL A 267 -7.68 -12.63 29.75
CA VAL A 267 -7.00 -11.32 29.63
C VAL A 267 -5.50 -11.53 29.37
N LEU A 268 -4.96 -10.84 28.39
CA LEU A 268 -3.53 -10.93 28.06
C LEU A 268 -2.71 -10.36 29.23
N VAL A 269 -1.86 -11.21 29.81
CA VAL A 269 -0.95 -10.82 30.88
C VAL A 269 0.46 -10.68 30.30
N ASP A 270 0.92 -9.45 30.20
CA ASP A 270 2.27 -9.12 29.76
C ASP A 270 2.87 -8.02 30.62
N GLN A 271 4.11 -7.64 30.35
CA GLN A 271 4.78 -6.57 31.07
C GLN A 271 4.28 -5.15 30.69
N PHE A 272 3.38 -5.02 29.72
CA PHE A 272 2.84 -3.76 29.21
C PHE A 272 1.35 -3.59 29.49
N GLY A 273 0.78 -4.39 30.38
CA GLY A 273 -0.65 -4.33 30.73
C GLY A 273 -1.57 -4.84 29.61
N GLY A 274 -1.13 -5.83 28.85
CA GLY A 274 -1.88 -6.41 27.72
C GLY A 274 -1.69 -5.64 26.40
N LEU A 275 -0.82 -4.62 26.34
CA LEU A 275 -0.64 -3.77 25.17
C LEU A 275 0.53 -4.18 24.26
N SER A 276 1.22 -5.30 24.56
CA SER A 276 2.37 -5.73 23.76
C SER A 276 2.05 -5.99 22.29
N PRO A 277 0.88 -6.55 21.88
CA PRO A 277 0.58 -6.72 20.45
C PRO A 277 0.30 -5.41 19.71
N ILE A 278 -0.11 -4.35 20.43
CA ILE A 278 -0.27 -3.00 19.88
C ILE A 278 1.08 -2.30 19.77
N LEU A 279 1.96 -2.47 20.75
CA LEU A 279 3.28 -1.83 20.79
C LEU A 279 4.24 -2.41 19.74
N LEU A 280 4.19 -3.72 19.50
CA LEU A 280 5.15 -4.41 18.63
C LEU A 280 5.24 -3.82 17.21
N PRO A 281 4.14 -3.61 16.45
CA PRO A 281 4.24 -3.06 15.10
C PRO A 281 4.84 -1.64 15.08
N MET A 282 4.55 -0.82 16.08
CA MET A 282 5.15 0.51 16.22
C MET A 282 6.66 0.43 16.50
N MET A 283 7.10 -0.51 17.35
CA MET A 283 8.52 -0.75 17.64
C MET A 283 9.26 -1.28 16.40
N ILE A 284 8.67 -2.21 15.65
CA ILE A 284 9.22 -2.71 14.39
C ILE A 284 9.42 -1.56 13.40
N ALA A 285 8.41 -0.71 13.28
CA ALA A 285 8.45 0.48 12.44
C ALA A 285 9.59 1.43 12.85
N GLY A 286 9.69 1.77 14.12
CA GLY A 286 10.73 2.67 14.65
C GLY A 286 12.13 2.12 14.49
N VAL A 287 12.35 0.85 14.85
CA VAL A 287 13.65 0.18 14.70
C VAL A 287 14.06 0.08 13.23
N GLY A 288 13.10 -0.17 12.33
CA GLY A 288 13.33 -0.17 10.88
C GLY A 288 13.97 1.12 10.37
N ILE A 289 13.60 2.28 10.92
CA ILE A 289 14.23 3.57 10.59
C ILE A 289 15.71 3.56 10.95
N LEU A 290 16.04 3.15 12.18
CA LEU A 290 17.43 3.11 12.65
C LEU A 290 18.30 2.17 11.80
N LEU A 291 17.75 1.02 11.43
CA LEU A 291 18.46 0.03 10.62
C LEU A 291 18.58 0.47 9.15
N SER A 292 17.58 1.21 8.64
CA SER A 292 17.67 1.84 7.33
C SER A 292 18.76 2.92 7.29
N ILE A 293 18.94 3.71 8.36
CA ILE A 293 20.07 4.64 8.48
C ILE A 293 21.38 3.88 8.35
N ILE A 294 21.53 2.74 9.04
CA ILE A 294 22.74 1.90 8.90
C ILE A 294 22.87 1.37 7.48
N GLY A 295 21.77 0.93 6.86
CA GLY A 295 21.73 0.45 5.48
C GLY A 295 22.26 1.47 4.47
N THR A 296 22.03 2.78 4.68
CA THR A 296 22.54 3.83 3.76
C THR A 296 24.07 3.84 3.67
N PHE A 297 24.79 3.39 4.68
CA PHE A 297 26.26 3.32 4.65
C PHE A 297 26.81 2.19 3.79
N PHE A 298 25.98 1.20 3.42
CA PHE A 298 26.38 0.10 2.54
C PHE A 298 26.30 0.46 1.06
N VAL A 299 25.60 1.54 0.69
CA VAL A 299 25.45 1.98 -0.69
C VAL A 299 26.69 2.81 -1.09
N LYS A 300 27.69 2.12 -1.61
CA LYS A 300 28.95 2.74 -2.08
C LYS A 300 29.51 2.01 -3.28
N ILE A 301 30.07 2.78 -4.23
CA ILE A 301 30.86 2.24 -5.33
C ILE A 301 32.26 2.88 -5.32
N SER A 302 33.25 2.13 -5.82
CA SER A 302 34.63 2.65 -5.95
C SER A 302 34.69 3.70 -7.06
N GLU A 303 35.53 4.73 -6.91
CA GLU A 303 35.78 5.71 -7.99
C GLU A 303 36.38 5.08 -9.26
N LYS A 304 37.00 3.92 -9.13
CA LYS A 304 37.61 3.14 -10.24
C LYS A 304 36.66 2.05 -10.76
N ALA A 305 35.41 2.04 -10.33
CA ALA A 305 34.44 1.03 -10.79
C ALA A 305 34.11 1.22 -12.28
N PRO A 306 33.84 0.15 -13.02
CA PRO A 306 33.42 0.26 -14.41
C PRO A 306 32.08 1.00 -14.51
N LEU A 307 31.91 1.76 -15.60
CA LEU A 307 30.67 2.50 -15.90
C LEU A 307 29.61 1.52 -16.40
N THR A 308 28.99 0.79 -15.47
CA THR A 308 27.96 -0.18 -15.78
C THR A 308 26.78 -0.13 -14.80
N THR A 309 25.58 -0.40 -15.29
CA THR A 309 24.36 -0.51 -14.48
C THR A 309 24.49 -1.58 -13.38
N ALA A 310 25.17 -2.69 -13.66
CA ALA A 310 25.38 -3.79 -12.71
C ALA A 310 26.10 -3.37 -11.42
N VAL A 311 27.08 -2.45 -11.50
CA VAL A 311 27.81 -1.97 -10.34
C VAL A 311 26.91 -1.10 -9.44
N VAL A 312 26.13 -0.23 -10.04
CA VAL A 312 25.18 0.64 -9.32
C VAL A 312 24.09 -0.21 -8.66
N GLN A 313 23.48 -1.13 -9.42
CA GLN A 313 22.44 -2.05 -8.92
C GLN A 313 22.95 -2.88 -7.73
N LYS A 314 24.18 -3.41 -7.84
CA LYS A 314 24.79 -4.17 -6.75
C LYS A 314 24.96 -3.34 -5.48
N ALA A 315 25.36 -2.07 -5.60
CA ALA A 315 25.50 -1.19 -4.44
C ALA A 315 24.17 -0.91 -3.75
N LEU A 316 23.10 -0.63 -4.53
CA LEU A 316 21.75 -0.41 -4.00
C LEU A 316 21.22 -1.68 -3.34
N ASN A 317 21.39 -2.84 -3.98
CA ASN A 317 20.98 -4.14 -3.44
C ASN A 317 21.73 -4.47 -2.12
N MET A 318 23.00 -4.09 -1.98
CA MET A 318 23.71 -4.27 -0.70
C MET A 318 23.09 -3.47 0.44
N GLY A 319 22.69 -2.22 0.17
CA GLY A 319 21.96 -1.41 1.14
C GLY A 319 20.60 -2.01 1.51
N ASN A 320 19.84 -2.44 0.50
CA ASN A 320 18.51 -3.02 0.68
C ASN A 320 18.56 -4.33 1.49
N TYR A 321 19.30 -5.33 1.01
CA TYR A 321 19.41 -6.62 1.69
C TYR A 321 20.12 -6.52 3.04
N GLY A 322 21.11 -5.62 3.17
CA GLY A 322 21.78 -5.35 4.43
C GLY A 322 20.81 -4.83 5.51
N SER A 323 20.01 -3.81 5.18
CA SER A 323 18.99 -3.27 6.10
C SER A 323 17.92 -4.31 6.44
N MET A 324 17.50 -5.13 5.47
CA MET A 324 16.50 -6.16 5.65
C MET A 324 16.99 -7.27 6.61
N ILE A 325 18.21 -7.76 6.44
CA ILE A 325 18.80 -8.77 7.34
C ILE A 325 18.92 -8.23 8.76
N LEU A 326 19.41 -6.99 8.92
CA LEU A 326 19.46 -6.32 10.22
C LEU A 326 18.07 -6.19 10.85
N THR A 327 17.05 -5.85 10.05
CA THR A 327 15.65 -5.75 10.49
C THR A 327 15.13 -7.11 10.95
N ALA A 328 15.39 -8.19 10.22
CA ALA A 328 14.98 -9.54 10.61
C ALA A 328 15.60 -9.95 11.97
N ILE A 329 16.89 -9.66 12.15
CA ILE A 329 17.59 -9.93 13.43
C ILE A 329 16.98 -9.09 14.56
N ALA A 330 16.75 -7.81 14.33
CA ALA A 330 16.17 -6.94 15.36
C ALA A 330 14.73 -7.37 15.73
N CYS A 331 13.91 -7.74 14.73
CA CYS A 331 12.56 -8.26 14.97
C CYS A 331 12.57 -9.53 15.83
N TYR A 332 13.52 -10.44 15.61
CA TYR A 332 13.69 -11.62 16.48
C TYR A 332 13.87 -11.23 17.95
N PHE A 333 14.75 -10.27 18.24
CA PHE A 333 14.96 -9.80 19.61
C PHE A 333 13.75 -9.02 20.17
N LEU A 334 13.13 -8.16 19.35
CA LEU A 334 11.93 -7.41 19.76
C LEU A 334 10.79 -8.34 20.17
N VAL A 335 10.46 -9.30 19.32
CA VAL A 335 9.36 -10.25 19.59
C VAL A 335 9.61 -11.04 20.86
N ASN A 336 10.84 -11.57 21.04
CA ASN A 336 11.18 -12.35 22.24
C ASN A 336 11.13 -11.54 23.55
N ASN A 337 11.37 -10.23 23.48
CA ASN A 337 11.37 -9.36 24.67
C ASN A 337 10.03 -8.68 24.93
N ILE A 338 9.18 -8.52 23.92
CA ILE A 338 7.92 -7.75 24.02
C ILE A 338 6.73 -8.70 24.22
N LEU A 339 6.61 -9.75 23.41
CA LEU A 339 5.43 -10.62 23.41
C LEU A 339 5.52 -11.75 24.45
N PRO A 340 4.38 -12.13 25.06
CA PRO A 340 4.26 -13.37 25.83
C PRO A 340 4.44 -14.60 24.95
N GLU A 341 4.56 -15.78 25.56
CA GLU A 341 4.86 -17.02 24.85
C GLU A 341 3.71 -17.50 23.97
N THR A 342 2.48 -17.42 24.49
CA THR A 342 1.26 -17.86 23.80
C THR A 342 0.20 -16.78 23.85
N MET A 343 -0.54 -16.64 22.77
CA MET A 343 -1.60 -15.65 22.57
C MET A 343 -2.73 -16.27 21.76
N THR A 344 -3.91 -15.65 21.83
CA THR A 344 -5.10 -16.11 21.09
C THR A 344 -5.75 -14.95 20.38
N LEU A 345 -6.17 -15.14 19.13
CA LEU A 345 -7.00 -14.20 18.39
C LEU A 345 -8.17 -14.95 17.77
N ARG A 346 -9.40 -14.55 18.10
CA ARG A 346 -10.62 -15.14 17.56
C ARG A 346 -10.65 -16.67 17.64
N GLY A 347 -10.21 -17.23 18.78
CA GLY A 347 -10.19 -18.67 19.04
C GLY A 347 -9.00 -19.44 18.46
N LEU A 348 -8.14 -18.79 17.65
CA LEU A 348 -6.90 -19.38 17.16
C LEU A 348 -5.76 -19.04 18.12
N GLU A 349 -5.15 -20.06 18.71
CA GLU A 349 -3.96 -19.92 19.55
C GLU A 349 -2.69 -19.89 18.69
N PHE A 350 -1.76 -19.00 19.02
CA PHE A 350 -0.46 -18.88 18.35
C PHE A 350 0.64 -18.46 19.33
N THR A 351 1.87 -18.70 18.94
CA THR A 351 3.04 -18.44 19.77
C THR A 351 3.83 -17.21 19.29
N ARG A 352 4.68 -16.64 20.15
CA ARG A 352 5.63 -15.60 19.75
C ARG A 352 6.60 -16.07 18.63
N ASN A 353 6.96 -17.36 18.60
CA ASN A 353 7.76 -17.94 17.53
C ASN A 353 6.99 -17.94 16.20
N GLY A 354 5.68 -18.18 16.25
CA GLY A 354 4.80 -17.99 15.10
C GLY A 354 4.83 -16.55 14.57
N VAL A 355 4.81 -15.56 15.46
CA VAL A 355 4.92 -14.12 15.07
C VAL A 355 6.27 -13.84 14.39
N ILE A 356 7.38 -14.40 14.90
CA ILE A 356 8.70 -14.31 14.22
C ILE A 356 8.64 -14.94 12.83
N GLY A 357 8.03 -16.12 12.72
CA GLY A 357 7.81 -16.79 11.43
C GLY A 357 7.00 -15.93 10.46
N ALA A 358 5.92 -15.31 10.92
CA ALA A 358 5.09 -14.42 10.10
C ALA A 358 5.86 -13.20 9.59
N ILE A 359 6.68 -12.55 10.44
CA ILE A 359 7.55 -11.44 10.04
C ILE A 359 8.55 -11.90 8.97
N ALA A 360 9.17 -13.07 9.16
CA ALA A 360 10.10 -13.64 8.19
C ALA A 360 9.41 -13.90 6.84
N VAL A 361 8.20 -14.44 6.85
CA VAL A 361 7.37 -14.62 5.63
C VAL A 361 7.15 -13.27 4.94
N GLY A 362 6.78 -12.20 5.67
CA GLY A 362 6.60 -10.87 5.09
C GLY A 362 7.86 -10.34 4.40
N LEU A 363 9.02 -10.44 5.05
CA LEU A 363 10.31 -10.03 4.46
C LEU A 363 10.67 -10.86 3.22
N ILE A 364 10.39 -12.17 3.22
CA ILE A 364 10.62 -13.05 2.07
C ILE A 364 9.68 -12.66 0.92
N VAL A 365 8.40 -12.43 1.19
CA VAL A 365 7.43 -11.97 0.17
C VAL A 365 7.91 -10.69 -0.48
N GLY A 366 8.28 -9.67 0.30
CA GLY A 366 8.79 -8.40 -0.22
C GLY A 366 10.02 -8.58 -1.11
N THR A 367 10.94 -9.45 -0.71
CA THR A 367 12.16 -9.76 -1.48
C THR A 367 11.83 -10.47 -2.79
N LEU A 368 10.99 -11.50 -2.74
CA LEU A 368 10.59 -12.25 -3.94
C LEU A 368 9.82 -11.38 -4.92
N MET A 369 8.94 -10.51 -4.44
CA MET A 369 8.23 -9.56 -5.27
C MET A 369 9.19 -8.62 -6.01
N SER A 370 10.19 -8.09 -5.33
CA SER A 370 11.21 -7.24 -5.94
C SER A 370 12.02 -8.00 -7.02
N ILE A 371 12.47 -9.23 -6.72
CA ILE A 371 13.24 -10.06 -7.66
C ILE A 371 12.40 -10.42 -8.90
N ILE A 372 11.13 -10.79 -8.71
CA ILE A 372 10.25 -11.17 -9.82
C ILE A 372 9.96 -9.94 -10.69
N THR A 373 9.68 -8.80 -10.08
CA THR A 373 9.45 -7.56 -10.83
C THR A 373 10.70 -7.15 -11.62
N GLU A 374 11.89 -7.22 -11.02
CA GLU A 374 13.16 -7.00 -11.71
C GLU A 374 13.32 -7.94 -12.92
N TYR A 375 12.96 -9.22 -12.79
CA TYR A 375 13.02 -10.17 -13.91
C TYR A 375 12.13 -9.74 -15.08
N TYR A 376 10.90 -9.26 -14.81
CA TYR A 376 9.98 -8.89 -15.87
C TYR A 376 10.28 -7.52 -16.49
N THR A 377 10.99 -6.64 -15.80
CA THR A 377 11.18 -5.24 -16.22
C THR A 377 12.62 -4.89 -16.60
N ALA A 378 13.63 -5.61 -16.11
CA ALA A 378 15.02 -5.22 -16.32
C ALA A 378 15.51 -5.48 -17.76
N MET A 379 16.34 -4.56 -18.25
CA MET A 379 17.01 -4.67 -19.55
C MET A 379 17.79 -5.99 -19.70
N GLY A 380 17.78 -6.57 -20.89
CA GLY A 380 18.49 -7.81 -21.21
C GLY A 380 17.82 -9.08 -20.69
N LYS A 381 16.73 -8.97 -19.92
CA LYS A 381 15.93 -10.13 -19.50
C LYS A 381 14.97 -10.57 -20.60
N ARG A 382 14.59 -11.86 -20.58
CA ARG A 382 13.72 -12.47 -21.60
C ARG A 382 12.43 -11.67 -21.88
N PRO A 383 11.67 -11.17 -20.85
CA PRO A 383 10.44 -10.45 -21.11
C PRO A 383 10.67 -9.17 -21.92
N VAL A 384 11.62 -8.34 -21.52
CA VAL A 384 11.98 -7.09 -22.23
C VAL A 384 12.52 -7.38 -23.62
N MET A 385 13.40 -8.40 -23.77
CA MET A 385 13.92 -8.83 -25.09
C MET A 385 12.81 -9.32 -26.01
N SER A 386 11.75 -9.93 -25.48
CA SER A 386 10.58 -10.33 -26.26
C SER A 386 9.84 -9.11 -26.84
N ILE A 387 9.66 -8.05 -26.07
CA ILE A 387 9.05 -6.79 -26.54
C ILE A 387 9.94 -6.14 -27.61
N ILE A 388 11.25 -6.08 -27.39
CA ILE A 388 12.23 -5.56 -28.35
C ILE A 388 12.14 -6.32 -29.69
N LYS A 389 12.09 -7.64 -29.65
CA LYS A 389 11.93 -8.45 -30.85
C LYS A 389 10.62 -8.16 -31.58
N GLN A 390 9.54 -7.96 -30.86
CA GLN A 390 8.24 -7.61 -31.45
C GLN A 390 8.20 -6.19 -32.02
N SER A 391 9.04 -5.28 -31.54
CA SER A 391 9.20 -3.92 -32.09
C SER A 391 9.71 -3.95 -33.54
N SER A 392 10.43 -4.99 -33.95
CA SER A 392 10.94 -5.10 -35.32
C SER A 392 9.85 -5.30 -36.37
N THR A 393 8.66 -5.73 -35.96
CA THR A 393 7.50 -5.92 -36.84
C THR A 393 6.50 -4.76 -36.79
N GLY A 394 6.73 -3.76 -35.91
CA GLY A 394 6.00 -2.51 -35.88
C GLY A 394 5.31 -2.18 -34.55
N HIS A 395 4.58 -1.08 -34.54
CA HIS A 395 3.94 -0.51 -33.36
C HIS A 395 2.88 -1.44 -32.74
N ALA A 396 2.00 -2.02 -33.55
CA ALA A 396 0.92 -2.88 -33.08
C ALA A 396 1.44 -4.13 -32.34
N THR A 397 2.46 -4.77 -32.90
CA THR A 397 3.08 -5.96 -32.30
C THR A 397 3.83 -5.64 -31.03
N ASN A 398 4.47 -4.47 -30.94
CA ASN A 398 5.06 -3.99 -29.68
C ASN A 398 4.00 -3.83 -28.59
N ILE A 399 2.85 -3.18 -28.89
CA ILE A 399 1.75 -3.00 -27.93
C ILE A 399 1.21 -4.36 -27.46
N ILE A 400 0.94 -5.28 -28.40
CA ILE A 400 0.48 -6.64 -28.07
C ILE A 400 1.49 -7.35 -27.17
N GLY A 401 2.79 -7.22 -27.49
CA GLY A 401 3.87 -7.84 -26.73
C GLY A 401 3.93 -7.37 -25.29
N GLY A 402 3.86 -6.08 -25.06
CA GLY A 402 3.91 -5.54 -23.71
C GLY A 402 2.66 -5.85 -22.87
N LEU A 403 1.47 -5.83 -23.50
CA LEU A 403 0.24 -6.28 -22.83
C LEU A 403 0.34 -7.75 -22.42
N ALA A 404 0.83 -8.61 -23.29
CA ALA A 404 1.01 -10.03 -23.00
C ALA A 404 2.03 -10.28 -21.88
N ILE A 405 3.17 -9.59 -21.90
CA ILE A 405 4.18 -9.66 -20.83
C ILE A 405 3.62 -9.12 -19.51
N GLY A 406 2.89 -8.01 -19.54
CA GLY A 406 2.24 -7.48 -18.35
C GLY A 406 1.26 -8.47 -17.72
N MET A 407 0.41 -9.13 -18.52
CA MET A 407 -0.50 -10.17 -18.02
C MET A 407 0.27 -11.39 -17.48
N GLU A 408 1.28 -11.87 -18.20
CA GLU A 408 2.15 -12.98 -17.75
C GLU A 408 2.81 -12.67 -16.43
N SER A 409 3.22 -11.41 -16.23
CA SER A 409 3.94 -10.97 -15.05
C SER A 409 3.13 -11.00 -13.75
N THR A 410 1.82 -11.18 -13.80
CA THR A 410 0.97 -11.33 -12.62
C THR A 410 1.09 -12.70 -11.98
N PHE A 411 1.47 -13.74 -12.75
CA PHE A 411 1.40 -15.14 -12.32
C PHE A 411 2.26 -15.42 -11.07
N LEU A 412 3.56 -15.19 -11.16
CA LEU A 412 4.47 -15.47 -10.05
C LEU A 412 4.23 -14.59 -8.83
N PRO A 413 4.04 -13.27 -8.96
CA PRO A 413 3.70 -12.40 -7.83
C PRO A 413 2.45 -12.84 -7.07
N ILE A 414 1.38 -13.25 -7.76
CA ILE A 414 0.17 -13.72 -7.10
C ILE A 414 0.40 -15.02 -6.35
N LEU A 415 1.20 -15.95 -6.88
CA LEU A 415 1.55 -17.17 -6.15
C LEU A 415 2.38 -16.88 -4.90
N VAL A 416 3.34 -15.95 -5.00
CA VAL A 416 4.14 -15.50 -3.83
C VAL A 416 3.26 -14.83 -2.78
N LEU A 417 2.34 -13.97 -3.22
CA LEU A 417 1.42 -13.28 -2.31
C LEU A 417 0.47 -14.27 -1.63
N ALA A 418 -0.14 -15.19 -2.38
CA ALA A 418 -1.02 -16.22 -1.83
C ALA A 418 -0.28 -17.14 -0.85
N GLY A 419 0.94 -17.56 -1.20
CA GLY A 419 1.82 -18.31 -0.29
C GLY A 419 2.19 -17.51 0.97
N GLY A 420 2.42 -16.22 0.82
CA GLY A 420 2.71 -15.29 1.92
C GLY A 420 1.52 -15.11 2.87
N ILE A 421 0.32 -14.92 2.34
CA ILE A 421 -0.92 -14.83 3.12
C ILE A 421 -1.14 -16.14 3.88
N TYR A 422 -1.10 -17.27 3.19
CA TYR A 422 -1.32 -18.57 3.82
C TYR A 422 -0.24 -18.90 4.85
N GLY A 423 1.04 -18.68 4.53
CA GLY A 423 2.16 -18.94 5.42
C GLY A 423 2.15 -18.08 6.68
N SER A 424 1.89 -16.79 6.55
CA SER A 424 1.80 -15.87 7.70
C SER A 424 0.57 -16.17 8.58
N TYR A 425 -0.56 -16.53 7.94
CA TYR A 425 -1.75 -16.99 8.66
C TYR A 425 -1.50 -18.30 9.43
N ALA A 426 -0.83 -19.27 8.81
CA ALA A 426 -0.48 -20.51 9.47
C ALA A 426 0.47 -20.31 10.67
N CYS A 427 1.29 -19.26 10.63
CA CYS A 427 2.20 -18.91 11.73
C CYS A 427 1.51 -18.25 12.92
N ALA A 428 0.61 -17.29 12.71
CA ALA A 428 0.02 -16.50 13.79
C ALA A 428 -1.39 -15.95 13.45
N GLY A 429 -2.17 -16.66 12.65
CA GLY A 429 -3.53 -16.29 12.29
C GLY A 429 -3.60 -14.94 11.56
N LEU A 430 -4.69 -14.22 11.74
CA LEU A 430 -4.89 -12.89 11.14
C LEU A 430 -3.87 -11.86 11.66
N TYR A 431 -3.46 -11.96 12.93
CA TYR A 431 -2.37 -11.14 13.46
C TYR A 431 -1.06 -11.42 12.74
N GLY A 432 -0.81 -12.68 12.36
CA GLY A 432 0.35 -13.08 11.55
C GLY A 432 0.39 -12.39 10.19
N VAL A 433 -0.74 -12.27 9.50
CA VAL A 433 -0.81 -11.56 8.22
C VAL A 433 -0.52 -10.08 8.39
N ALA A 434 -1.09 -9.46 9.41
CA ALA A 434 -0.87 -8.03 9.68
C ALA A 434 0.58 -7.74 10.09
N ILE A 435 1.17 -8.56 10.96
CA ILE A 435 2.55 -8.37 11.41
C ILE A 435 3.57 -8.70 10.31
N ALA A 436 3.24 -9.59 9.37
CA ALA A 436 4.05 -9.84 8.18
C ALA A 436 4.12 -8.58 7.30
N ALA A 437 2.99 -7.91 7.09
CA ALA A 437 2.95 -6.61 6.41
C ALA A 437 3.77 -5.55 7.16
N ALA A 438 3.64 -5.45 8.49
CA ALA A 438 4.41 -4.51 9.30
C ALA A 438 5.92 -4.79 9.26
N GLY A 439 6.33 -6.06 9.30
CA GLY A 439 7.72 -6.48 9.13
C GLY A 439 8.28 -6.11 7.75
N MET A 440 7.50 -6.32 6.70
CA MET A 440 7.85 -5.90 5.35
C MET A 440 8.03 -4.38 5.28
N MET A 441 7.09 -3.60 5.84
CA MET A 441 7.13 -2.14 5.84
C MET A 441 8.27 -1.56 6.70
N ALA A 442 8.86 -2.31 7.63
CA ALA A 442 9.99 -1.84 8.42
C ALA A 442 11.21 -1.44 7.56
N THR A 443 11.33 -1.99 6.35
CA THR A 443 12.40 -1.66 5.39
C THR A 443 12.06 -0.50 4.44
N THR A 444 10.87 0.10 4.57
CA THR A 444 10.35 1.12 3.65
C THR A 444 11.25 2.35 3.53
N ALA A 445 11.90 2.79 4.61
CA ALA A 445 12.82 3.94 4.55
C ALA A 445 13.96 3.71 3.56
N MET A 446 14.53 2.50 3.55
CA MET A 446 15.57 2.13 2.59
C MET A 446 15.01 1.91 1.19
N GLN A 447 13.87 1.25 1.10
CA GLN A 447 13.21 0.97 -0.19
C GLN A 447 12.83 2.27 -0.90
N LEU A 448 12.27 3.23 -0.15
CA LEU A 448 11.92 4.56 -0.67
C LEU A 448 13.16 5.39 -1.03
N ALA A 449 14.26 5.23 -0.29
CA ALA A 449 15.53 5.88 -0.65
C ALA A 449 16.07 5.40 -2.00
N ILE A 450 15.93 4.10 -2.27
CA ILE A 450 16.33 3.48 -3.53
C ILE A 450 15.35 3.84 -4.68
N ASP A 451 14.07 3.97 -4.38
CA ASP A 451 13.06 4.30 -5.36
C ASP A 451 13.17 5.79 -5.80
N ALA A 452 13.26 6.71 -4.84
CA ALA A 452 13.41 8.14 -5.12
C ALA A 452 14.76 8.54 -5.77
N PHE A 453 15.75 7.67 -5.71
CA PHE A 453 17.01 7.82 -6.45
C PHE A 453 16.77 7.90 -7.97
N GLY A 454 15.82 7.12 -8.52
CA GLY A 454 15.53 7.05 -9.95
C GLY A 454 15.13 8.41 -10.54
N PRO A 455 14.04 9.04 -10.12
CA PRO A 455 13.62 10.36 -10.63
C PRO A 455 14.66 11.45 -10.44
N ILE A 456 15.48 11.38 -9.39
CA ILE A 456 16.60 12.32 -9.20
C ILE A 456 17.69 12.12 -10.27
N ALA A 457 17.96 10.87 -10.65
CA ALA A 457 18.95 10.54 -11.67
C ALA A 457 18.46 10.92 -13.08
N ASP A 458 17.19 10.68 -13.37
CA ASP A 458 16.53 11.03 -14.62
C ASP A 458 16.55 12.54 -14.84
N ASN A 459 16.02 13.32 -13.90
CA ASN A 459 16.10 14.78 -13.92
C ASN A 459 17.55 15.32 -14.01
N ALA A 460 18.52 14.64 -13.43
CA ALA A 460 19.94 15.02 -13.58
C ALA A 460 20.41 14.85 -15.03
N GLY A 461 19.92 13.80 -15.72
CA GLY A 461 20.12 13.60 -17.15
C GLY A 461 19.49 14.71 -17.99
N GLY A 462 18.24 15.07 -17.71
CA GLY A 462 17.54 16.18 -18.38
C GLY A 462 18.26 17.52 -18.18
N ILE A 463 18.71 17.84 -16.97
CA ILE A 463 19.50 19.05 -16.70
C ILE A 463 20.84 19.01 -17.45
N ALA A 464 21.47 17.85 -17.55
CA ALA A 464 22.76 17.73 -18.28
C ALA A 464 22.57 18.02 -19.77
N GLU A 465 21.50 17.48 -20.38
CA GLU A 465 21.16 17.73 -21.79
C GLU A 465 20.78 19.19 -22.04
N MET A 466 19.82 19.73 -21.27
CA MET A 466 19.39 21.13 -21.39
C MET A 466 20.51 22.15 -21.16
N SER A 467 21.54 21.75 -20.42
CA SER A 467 22.73 22.58 -20.15
C SER A 467 23.87 22.34 -21.11
N GLU A 468 23.66 21.50 -22.13
CA GLU A 468 24.65 21.15 -23.16
C GLU A 468 25.99 20.68 -22.55
N LEU A 469 25.92 19.82 -21.53
CA LEU A 469 27.12 19.28 -20.89
C LEU A 469 27.78 18.22 -21.79
N PRO A 470 29.08 17.92 -21.59
CA PRO A 470 29.77 16.88 -22.36
C PRO A 470 29.04 15.53 -22.31
N ALA A 471 29.05 14.78 -23.43
CA ALA A 471 28.38 13.51 -23.56
C ALA A 471 28.72 12.48 -22.47
N GLU A 472 29.99 12.52 -21.96
CA GLU A 472 30.41 11.68 -20.84
C GLU A 472 29.61 11.90 -19.53
N VAL A 473 29.01 13.07 -19.35
CA VAL A 473 28.17 13.39 -18.19
C VAL A 473 26.82 12.71 -18.38
N ARG A 474 26.26 12.82 -19.57
CA ARG A 474 24.99 12.16 -19.93
C ARG A 474 25.12 10.64 -19.81
N GLU A 475 26.22 10.05 -20.30
CA GLU A 475 26.47 8.61 -20.15
C GLU A 475 26.39 8.13 -18.70
N LYS A 476 26.95 8.90 -17.75
CA LYS A 476 26.91 8.56 -16.32
C LYS A 476 25.51 8.73 -15.72
N THR A 477 24.77 9.77 -16.10
CA THR A 477 23.39 9.95 -15.64
C THR A 477 22.45 8.91 -16.23
N ASP A 478 22.62 8.53 -17.50
CA ASP A 478 21.84 7.45 -18.15
C ASP A 478 22.07 6.07 -17.51
N ILE A 479 23.30 5.81 -17.01
CA ILE A 479 23.57 4.59 -16.22
C ILE A 479 22.78 4.61 -14.90
N LEU A 480 22.73 5.75 -14.21
CA LEU A 480 21.98 5.89 -12.97
C LEU A 480 20.48 5.78 -13.22
N ASP A 481 19.97 6.47 -14.25
CA ASP A 481 18.57 6.43 -14.65
C ASP A 481 18.10 5.03 -15.06
N ALA A 482 18.86 4.30 -15.85
CA ALA A 482 18.53 2.92 -16.22
C ALA A 482 18.43 1.97 -15.01
N VAL A 483 19.21 2.20 -13.97
CA VAL A 483 19.06 1.49 -12.69
C VAL A 483 17.85 2.02 -11.93
N GLY A 484 17.60 3.33 -11.95
CA GLY A 484 16.45 3.98 -11.35
C GLY A 484 15.13 3.40 -11.82
N ASN A 485 14.96 3.19 -13.13
CA ASN A 485 13.75 2.57 -13.69
C ASN A 485 13.53 1.13 -13.21
N THR A 486 14.61 0.36 -13.09
CA THR A 486 14.53 -1.02 -12.58
C THR A 486 14.17 -1.03 -11.10
N THR A 487 14.78 -0.15 -10.29
CA THR A 487 14.50 -0.05 -8.85
C THR A 487 13.12 0.52 -8.58
N ALA A 488 12.66 1.50 -9.36
CA ALA A 488 11.32 2.03 -9.27
C ALA A 488 10.24 0.98 -9.57
N ALA A 489 10.45 0.14 -10.60
CA ALA A 489 9.55 -0.98 -10.87
C ALA A 489 9.52 -1.98 -9.70
N SER A 490 10.69 -2.34 -9.15
CA SER A 490 10.81 -3.24 -7.99
C SER A 490 10.16 -2.66 -6.73
N GLY A 491 10.31 -1.36 -6.48
CA GLY A 491 9.67 -0.61 -5.40
C GLY A 491 8.14 -0.62 -5.52
N LYS A 492 7.60 -0.43 -6.73
CA LYS A 492 6.16 -0.54 -7.01
C LYS A 492 5.64 -1.96 -6.77
N GLY A 493 6.39 -3.01 -7.17
CA GLY A 493 6.05 -4.40 -6.86
C GLY A 493 5.99 -4.69 -5.36
N PHE A 494 6.96 -4.19 -4.60
CA PHE A 494 6.99 -4.23 -3.14
C PHE A 494 5.78 -3.50 -2.53
N ALA A 495 5.46 -2.30 -3.02
CA ALA A 495 4.33 -1.50 -2.55
C ALA A 495 2.99 -2.20 -2.77
N ILE A 496 2.78 -2.89 -3.91
CA ILE A 496 1.55 -3.66 -4.18
C ILE A 496 1.42 -4.84 -3.21
N ALA A 497 2.50 -5.57 -2.96
CA ALA A 497 2.46 -6.71 -2.05
C ALA A 497 2.17 -6.26 -0.61
N SER A 498 2.81 -5.19 -0.15
CA SER A 498 2.53 -4.63 1.18
C SER A 498 1.09 -4.11 1.29
N ALA A 499 0.58 -3.46 0.24
CA ALA A 499 -0.79 -2.99 0.19
C ALA A 499 -1.82 -4.14 0.22
N ALA A 500 -1.54 -5.25 -0.43
CA ALA A 500 -2.41 -6.43 -0.41
C ALA A 500 -2.50 -7.06 0.99
N LEU A 501 -1.36 -7.25 1.66
CA LEU A 501 -1.33 -7.75 3.04
C LEU A 501 -1.98 -6.76 4.02
N THR A 502 -1.74 -5.46 3.85
CA THR A 502 -2.36 -4.40 4.66
C THR A 502 -3.86 -4.34 4.44
N ALA A 503 -4.33 -4.43 3.20
CA ALA A 503 -5.76 -4.44 2.89
C ALA A 503 -6.46 -5.63 3.53
N LEU A 504 -5.83 -6.81 3.54
CA LEU A 504 -6.38 -7.98 4.23
C LEU A 504 -6.41 -7.78 5.76
N ALA A 505 -5.39 -7.15 6.34
CA ALA A 505 -5.38 -6.82 7.76
C ALA A 505 -6.47 -5.78 8.13
N LEU A 506 -6.62 -4.73 7.32
CA LEU A 506 -7.68 -3.73 7.47
C LEU A 506 -9.08 -4.34 7.28
N PHE A 507 -9.21 -5.26 6.34
CA PHE A 507 -10.44 -6.01 6.10
C PHE A 507 -10.80 -6.88 7.32
N ALA A 508 -9.82 -7.60 7.89
CA ALA A 508 -10.02 -8.37 9.11
C ALA A 508 -10.40 -7.45 10.30
N ALA A 509 -9.77 -6.29 10.42
CA ALA A 509 -10.11 -5.27 11.40
C ALA A 509 -11.53 -4.73 11.20
N PHE A 510 -11.93 -4.44 9.96
CA PHE A 510 -13.29 -4.03 9.60
C PHE A 510 -14.33 -5.07 10.04
N VAL A 511 -14.09 -6.35 9.72
CA VAL A 511 -14.99 -7.45 10.09
C VAL A 511 -15.16 -7.54 11.61
N GLY A 512 -14.06 -7.40 12.37
CA GLY A 512 -14.11 -7.42 13.84
C GLY A 512 -14.95 -6.30 14.44
N VAL A 513 -14.84 -5.10 13.89
CA VAL A 513 -15.58 -3.92 14.37
C VAL A 513 -17.03 -3.91 13.87
N ALA A 514 -17.24 -4.18 12.58
CA ALA A 514 -18.56 -4.08 11.95
C ALA A 514 -19.49 -5.27 12.27
N MET A 515 -18.92 -6.45 12.55
CA MET A 515 -19.68 -7.70 12.76
C MET A 515 -19.14 -8.47 13.98
N PRO A 516 -19.15 -7.90 15.20
CA PRO A 516 -18.52 -8.49 16.37
C PRO A 516 -19.08 -9.85 16.76
N ASN A 517 -20.37 -10.12 16.47
CA ASN A 517 -21.04 -11.37 16.80
C ASN A 517 -21.02 -12.43 15.69
N ASN A 518 -20.63 -12.05 14.46
CA ASN A 518 -20.57 -12.96 13.31
C ASN A 518 -19.41 -12.52 12.41
N GLN A 519 -18.21 -12.91 12.75
CA GLN A 519 -16.97 -12.52 12.04
C GLN A 519 -16.72 -13.35 10.78
N HIS A 520 -17.78 -13.80 10.11
CA HIS A 520 -17.73 -14.55 8.86
C HIS A 520 -18.44 -13.81 7.74
N ILE A 521 -17.85 -13.84 6.56
CA ILE A 521 -18.48 -13.33 5.33
C ILE A 521 -18.79 -14.52 4.46
N ASP A 522 -20.08 -14.71 4.21
CA ASP A 522 -20.56 -15.77 3.36
C ASP A 522 -20.64 -15.29 1.90
N ILE A 523 -19.60 -15.60 1.12
CA ILE A 523 -19.55 -15.24 -0.30
C ILE A 523 -20.61 -15.93 -1.16
N TYR A 524 -21.31 -16.93 -0.62
CA TYR A 524 -22.39 -17.62 -1.31
C TYR A 524 -23.71 -16.85 -1.28
N LYS A 525 -23.84 -15.83 -0.42
CA LYS A 525 -24.99 -14.94 -0.41
C LYS A 525 -25.03 -14.06 -1.65
N ALA A 526 -26.22 -13.89 -2.23
CA ALA A 526 -26.37 -13.16 -3.48
C ALA A 526 -26.00 -11.68 -3.38
N ASP A 527 -26.29 -11.02 -2.26
CA ASP A 527 -25.93 -9.63 -1.97
C ASP A 527 -24.41 -9.45 -1.82
N VAL A 528 -23.75 -10.37 -1.09
CA VAL A 528 -22.29 -10.37 -0.92
C VAL A 528 -21.59 -10.62 -2.26
N LEU A 529 -22.08 -11.59 -3.04
CA LEU A 529 -21.52 -11.91 -4.36
C LEU A 529 -21.73 -10.75 -5.35
N ALA A 530 -22.91 -10.12 -5.36
CA ALA A 530 -23.17 -8.95 -6.18
C ALA A 530 -22.22 -7.79 -5.82
N ALA A 531 -22.05 -7.52 -4.52
CA ALA A 531 -21.13 -6.49 -4.05
C ALA A 531 -19.66 -6.81 -4.40
N LEU A 532 -19.25 -8.09 -4.37
CA LEU A 532 -17.92 -8.54 -4.79
C LEU A 532 -17.67 -8.20 -6.28
N PHE A 533 -18.63 -8.46 -7.17
CA PHE A 533 -18.50 -8.07 -8.59
C PHE A 533 -18.39 -6.55 -8.77
N VAL A 534 -19.19 -5.78 -8.04
CA VAL A 534 -19.11 -4.31 -8.07
C VAL A 534 -17.74 -3.85 -7.56
N GLY A 535 -17.25 -4.42 -6.46
CA GLY A 535 -15.90 -4.15 -5.93
C GLY A 535 -14.82 -4.46 -6.95
N GLY A 536 -14.88 -5.63 -7.59
CA GLY A 536 -13.94 -6.04 -8.64
C GLY A 536 -13.92 -5.12 -9.87
N MET A 537 -15.03 -4.43 -10.16
CA MET A 537 -15.13 -3.45 -11.25
C MET A 537 -14.40 -2.12 -10.91
N ILE A 538 -14.35 -1.71 -9.63
CA ILE A 538 -13.83 -0.38 -9.24
C ILE A 538 -12.42 -0.11 -9.77
N PRO A 539 -11.41 -1.00 -9.64
CA PRO A 539 -10.09 -0.80 -10.20
C PRO A 539 -10.08 -0.55 -11.71
N PHE A 540 -10.96 -1.20 -12.47
CA PHE A 540 -11.09 -0.98 -13.92
C PHE A 540 -11.63 0.40 -14.25
N ILE A 541 -12.68 0.85 -13.57
CA ILE A 541 -13.26 2.19 -13.77
C ILE A 541 -12.24 3.26 -13.38
N PHE A 542 -11.58 3.08 -12.25
CA PHE A 542 -10.53 3.99 -11.79
C PHE A 542 -9.39 4.08 -12.82
N SER A 543 -8.86 2.94 -13.29
CA SER A 543 -7.83 2.88 -14.32
C SER A 543 -8.26 3.57 -15.60
N SER A 544 -9.48 3.31 -16.07
CA SER A 544 -10.04 3.95 -17.27
C SER A 544 -10.06 5.46 -17.15
N LEU A 545 -10.47 5.99 -16.00
CA LEU A 545 -10.51 7.42 -15.75
C LEU A 545 -9.11 8.04 -15.70
N ALA A 546 -8.17 7.38 -15.01
CA ALA A 546 -6.79 7.84 -14.88
C ALA A 546 -6.07 7.86 -16.25
N ILE A 547 -6.17 6.76 -17.02
CA ILE A 547 -5.53 6.65 -18.34
C ILE A 547 -6.12 7.68 -19.32
N ARG A 548 -7.46 7.83 -19.32
CA ARG A 548 -8.12 8.85 -20.14
C ARG A 548 -7.69 10.26 -19.77
N ALA A 549 -7.54 10.53 -18.46
CA ALA A 549 -7.10 11.84 -17.99
C ALA A 549 -5.70 12.19 -18.49
N VAL A 550 -4.77 11.22 -18.46
CA VAL A 550 -3.43 11.39 -19.04
C VAL A 550 -3.50 11.67 -20.53
N GLY A 551 -4.27 10.87 -21.29
CA GLY A 551 -4.40 11.06 -22.75
C GLY A 551 -4.98 12.42 -23.13
N GLU A 552 -6.02 12.89 -22.44
CA GLU A 552 -6.62 14.21 -22.70
C GLU A 552 -5.66 15.36 -22.34
N ALA A 553 -4.91 15.25 -21.24
CA ALA A 553 -3.92 16.23 -20.83
C ALA A 553 -2.71 16.26 -21.79
N ALA A 554 -2.25 15.07 -22.23
CA ALA A 554 -1.18 14.95 -23.21
C ALA A 554 -1.56 15.58 -24.56
N MET A 555 -2.80 15.42 -25.02
CA MET A 555 -3.27 16.09 -26.24
C MET A 555 -3.18 17.60 -26.13
N ALA A 556 -3.59 18.18 -25.00
CA ALA A 556 -3.49 19.63 -24.78
C ALA A 556 -2.02 20.09 -24.78
N MET A 557 -1.13 19.29 -24.23
CA MET A 557 0.32 19.56 -24.24
C MET A 557 0.89 19.50 -25.65
N VAL A 558 0.54 18.47 -26.43
CA VAL A 558 0.95 18.30 -27.83
C VAL A 558 0.54 19.54 -28.66
N GLU A 559 -0.70 20.02 -28.51
CA GLU A 559 -1.20 21.20 -29.21
C GLU A 559 -0.39 22.46 -28.85
N GLU A 560 -0.07 22.64 -27.57
CA GLU A 560 0.73 23.78 -27.11
C GLU A 560 2.17 23.71 -27.62
N VAL A 561 2.83 22.56 -27.58
CA VAL A 561 4.19 22.40 -28.13
C VAL A 561 4.21 22.68 -29.63
N ARG A 562 3.26 22.14 -30.38
CA ARG A 562 3.09 22.42 -31.82
C ARG A 562 2.84 23.91 -32.08
N ARG A 563 2.01 24.57 -31.25
CA ARG A 563 1.77 26.02 -31.35
C ARG A 563 3.09 26.77 -31.21
N GLN A 564 3.86 26.46 -30.18
CA GLN A 564 5.11 27.15 -29.92
C GLN A 564 6.12 26.92 -31.05
N PHE A 565 6.27 25.72 -31.57
CA PHE A 565 7.17 25.44 -32.72
C PHE A 565 6.78 26.20 -33.98
N ARG A 566 5.49 26.48 -34.18
CA ARG A 566 5.01 27.24 -35.33
C ARG A 566 5.07 28.74 -35.15
N THR A 567 4.91 29.25 -33.92
CA THR A 567 4.65 30.70 -33.68
C THR A 567 5.83 31.43 -33.04
N ILE A 568 6.77 30.73 -32.39
CA ILE A 568 7.95 31.37 -31.78
C ILE A 568 9.10 31.33 -32.80
N PRO A 569 9.51 32.54 -33.34
CA PRO A 569 10.61 32.58 -34.27
C PRO A 569 11.91 32.12 -33.68
N GLY A 570 12.66 31.29 -34.41
CA GLY A 570 13.98 30.82 -34.00
C GLY A 570 13.97 29.73 -32.91
N ILE A 571 12.80 29.14 -32.55
CA ILE A 571 12.75 28.09 -31.52
C ILE A 571 13.46 26.83 -32.01
N MET A 572 13.30 26.44 -33.28
CA MET A 572 13.95 25.25 -33.84
C MET A 572 15.44 25.45 -34.05
N GLU A 573 15.90 26.67 -34.26
CA GLU A 573 17.29 27.05 -34.39
C GLU A 573 17.96 27.29 -33.01
N GLY A 574 17.21 27.17 -31.90
CA GLY A 574 17.73 27.38 -30.56
C GLY A 574 17.94 28.85 -30.15
N THR A 575 17.50 29.80 -30.99
CA THR A 575 17.61 31.25 -30.73
C THR A 575 16.33 31.83 -30.09
N GLY A 576 15.17 31.18 -30.29
CA GLY A 576 13.91 31.54 -29.66
C GLY A 576 13.77 30.86 -28.28
N LYS A 577 13.24 31.59 -27.28
CA LYS A 577 13.01 31.06 -25.95
C LYS A 577 11.63 30.38 -25.84
N PRO A 578 11.54 29.11 -25.46
CA PRO A 578 10.26 28.45 -25.21
C PRO A 578 9.48 29.07 -24.04
N GLU A 579 8.14 29.02 -24.11
CA GLU A 579 7.23 29.43 -23.03
C GLU A 579 6.95 28.26 -22.09
N TYR A 580 7.93 27.89 -21.27
CA TYR A 580 7.85 26.73 -20.35
C TYR A 580 6.67 26.82 -19.37
N ASP A 581 6.37 28.02 -18.86
CA ASP A 581 5.32 28.26 -17.87
C ASP A 581 3.94 27.84 -18.39
N LYS A 582 3.68 27.93 -19.70
CA LYS A 582 2.41 27.50 -20.28
C LYS A 582 2.24 25.99 -20.23
N CYS A 583 3.30 25.25 -20.51
CA CYS A 583 3.29 23.79 -20.43
C CYS A 583 3.06 23.33 -18.98
N VAL A 584 3.75 23.94 -18.01
CA VAL A 584 3.55 23.70 -16.58
C VAL A 584 2.10 23.99 -16.15
N ALA A 585 1.53 25.11 -16.63
CA ALA A 585 0.15 25.47 -16.30
C ALA A 585 -0.88 24.51 -16.88
N ILE A 586 -0.70 24.01 -18.10
CA ILE A 586 -1.58 23.04 -18.75
C ILE A 586 -1.60 21.72 -17.97
N SER A 587 -0.43 21.17 -17.66
CA SER A 587 -0.35 19.93 -16.86
C SER A 587 -0.95 20.11 -15.47
N THR A 588 -0.71 21.26 -14.82
CA THR A 588 -1.27 21.57 -13.50
C THR A 588 -2.80 21.59 -13.53
N GLU A 589 -3.39 22.36 -14.44
CA GLU A 589 -4.84 22.51 -14.54
C GLU A 589 -5.51 21.18 -14.86
N ALA A 590 -4.97 20.44 -15.82
CA ALA A 590 -5.50 19.14 -16.23
C ALA A 590 -5.48 18.14 -15.07
N SER A 591 -4.36 18.02 -14.36
CA SER A 591 -4.19 17.08 -13.27
C SER A 591 -5.15 17.38 -12.11
N LEU A 592 -5.24 18.64 -11.68
CA LEU A 592 -6.11 19.04 -10.56
C LEU A 592 -7.60 18.80 -10.85
N LYS A 593 -8.02 19.04 -12.08
CA LYS A 593 -9.40 18.82 -12.49
C LYS A 593 -9.74 17.33 -12.63
N LYS A 594 -8.82 16.55 -13.18
CA LYS A 594 -9.06 15.14 -13.54
C LYS A 594 -8.87 14.16 -12.37
N MET A 595 -8.09 14.49 -11.34
CA MET A 595 -7.91 13.63 -10.17
C MET A 595 -9.16 13.53 -9.29
N MET A 596 -10.10 14.47 -9.38
CA MET A 596 -11.25 14.57 -8.47
C MET A 596 -12.21 13.38 -8.60
N LEU A 597 -12.51 12.94 -9.82
CA LEU A 597 -13.50 11.88 -10.05
C LEU A 597 -12.99 10.50 -9.62
N PRO A 598 -11.76 10.06 -9.96
CA PRO A 598 -11.19 8.83 -9.40
C PRO A 598 -11.15 8.83 -7.87
N GLY A 599 -10.75 9.96 -7.26
CA GLY A 599 -10.74 10.11 -5.80
C GLY A 599 -12.13 9.98 -5.18
N ALA A 600 -13.12 10.62 -5.77
CA ALA A 600 -14.51 10.56 -5.30
C ALA A 600 -15.07 9.13 -5.36
N ILE A 601 -14.83 8.38 -6.44
CA ILE A 601 -15.28 6.99 -6.57
C ILE A 601 -14.67 6.13 -5.46
N THR A 602 -13.39 6.29 -5.17
CA THR A 602 -12.68 5.49 -4.15
C THR A 602 -13.26 5.70 -2.75
N ILE A 603 -13.67 6.93 -2.41
CA ILE A 603 -14.20 7.25 -1.08
C ILE A 603 -15.70 6.94 -0.99
N ILE A 604 -16.47 7.27 -2.02
CA ILE A 604 -17.95 7.18 -1.97
C ILE A 604 -18.41 5.73 -2.13
N SER A 605 -17.74 4.91 -2.93
CA SER A 605 -18.21 3.54 -3.22
C SER A 605 -18.33 2.64 -1.99
N PRO A 606 -17.34 2.55 -1.07
CA PRO A 606 -17.53 1.73 0.13
C PRO A 606 -18.59 2.29 1.07
N ILE A 607 -18.73 3.62 1.16
CA ILE A 607 -19.80 4.26 1.94
C ILE A 607 -21.16 3.86 1.38
N LEU A 608 -21.35 3.98 0.06
CA LEU A 608 -22.61 3.63 -0.59
C LEU A 608 -22.97 2.17 -0.36
N ILE A 609 -22.06 1.24 -0.62
CA ILE A 609 -22.32 -0.20 -0.42
C ILE A 609 -22.60 -0.51 1.05
N GLY A 610 -21.80 0.03 1.98
CA GLY A 610 -21.98 -0.22 3.42
C GLY A 610 -23.35 0.21 3.94
N PHE A 611 -23.80 1.42 3.60
CA PHE A 611 -25.07 1.95 4.07
C PHE A 611 -26.29 1.37 3.34
N THR A 612 -26.16 0.92 2.09
CA THR A 612 -27.28 0.37 1.32
C THR A 612 -27.42 -1.13 1.42
N MET A 613 -26.31 -1.88 1.50
CA MET A 613 -26.30 -3.35 1.45
C MET A 613 -25.80 -3.99 2.77
N GLY A 614 -25.24 -3.19 3.68
CA GLY A 614 -24.77 -3.65 4.99
C GLY A 614 -23.31 -4.12 5.03
N PRO A 615 -22.82 -4.45 6.24
CA PRO A 615 -21.40 -4.71 6.47
C PRO A 615 -20.89 -5.98 5.80
N GLU A 616 -21.68 -7.03 5.68
CA GLU A 616 -21.27 -8.29 5.05
C GLU A 616 -21.07 -8.11 3.54
N ALA A 617 -22.00 -7.42 2.87
CA ALA A 617 -21.87 -7.07 1.46
C ALA A 617 -20.69 -6.13 1.20
N LEU A 618 -20.43 -5.14 2.10
CA LEU A 618 -19.23 -4.31 2.04
C LEU A 618 -17.95 -5.15 2.13
N GLY A 619 -17.95 -6.20 2.94
CA GLY A 619 -16.85 -7.16 2.97
C GLY A 619 -16.63 -7.86 1.62
N GLY A 620 -17.67 -8.32 0.96
CA GLY A 620 -17.60 -8.86 -0.39
C GLY A 620 -17.04 -7.84 -1.39
N PHE A 621 -17.51 -6.60 -1.34
CA PHE A 621 -17.03 -5.49 -2.15
C PHE A 621 -15.51 -5.26 -1.97
N LEU A 622 -15.03 -5.19 -0.73
CA LEU A 622 -13.61 -5.01 -0.43
C LEU A 622 -12.75 -6.17 -0.94
N ALA A 623 -13.24 -7.41 -0.82
CA ALA A 623 -12.56 -8.59 -1.35
C ALA A 623 -12.40 -8.50 -2.88
N GLY A 624 -13.48 -8.17 -3.60
CA GLY A 624 -13.45 -7.98 -5.05
C GLY A 624 -12.48 -6.86 -5.48
N ALA A 625 -12.55 -5.71 -4.82
CA ALA A 625 -11.69 -4.56 -5.11
C ALA A 625 -10.21 -4.86 -4.84
N THR A 626 -9.90 -5.58 -3.77
CA THR A 626 -8.53 -5.95 -3.42
C THR A 626 -7.92 -6.90 -4.46
N VAL A 627 -8.63 -8.00 -4.80
CA VAL A 627 -8.13 -8.97 -5.78
C VAL A 627 -7.91 -8.31 -7.14
N SER A 628 -8.91 -7.61 -7.63
CA SER A 628 -8.84 -6.92 -8.93
C SER A 628 -7.78 -5.81 -8.93
N GLY A 629 -7.68 -5.02 -7.87
CA GLY A 629 -6.71 -3.94 -7.74
C GLY A 629 -5.27 -4.43 -7.69
N VAL A 630 -5.00 -5.52 -6.97
CA VAL A 630 -3.66 -6.13 -6.92
C VAL A 630 -3.24 -6.66 -8.30
N LEU A 631 -4.11 -7.41 -8.98
CA LEU A 631 -3.84 -7.92 -10.31
C LEU A 631 -3.59 -6.79 -11.32
N MET A 632 -4.45 -5.77 -11.31
CA MET A 632 -4.34 -4.61 -12.19
C MET A 632 -3.06 -3.81 -11.92
N GLY A 633 -2.71 -3.60 -10.65
CA GLY A 633 -1.50 -2.88 -10.25
C GLY A 633 -0.23 -3.59 -10.72
N ILE A 634 -0.11 -4.91 -10.51
CA ILE A 634 1.03 -5.70 -10.97
C ILE A 634 1.12 -5.67 -12.51
N PHE A 635 0.00 -5.94 -13.18
CA PHE A 635 -0.07 -5.92 -14.64
C PHE A 635 0.43 -4.59 -15.20
N GLN A 636 -0.13 -3.49 -14.75
CA GLN A 636 0.17 -2.17 -15.29
C GLN A 636 1.60 -1.71 -15.01
N ASN A 637 2.06 -1.88 -13.77
CA ASN A 637 3.43 -1.49 -13.41
C ASN A 637 4.48 -2.27 -14.18
N ASN A 638 4.30 -3.59 -14.32
CA ASN A 638 5.27 -4.44 -15.01
C ASN A 638 5.23 -4.26 -16.52
N ALA A 639 4.04 -4.11 -17.12
CA ALA A 639 3.91 -3.81 -18.54
C ALA A 639 4.61 -2.49 -18.89
N GLY A 640 4.31 -1.41 -18.16
CA GLY A 640 4.90 -0.10 -18.38
C GLY A 640 6.41 -0.10 -18.18
N GLY A 641 6.90 -0.70 -17.09
CA GLY A 641 8.35 -0.81 -16.85
C GLY A 641 9.10 -1.65 -17.90
N ALA A 642 8.45 -2.68 -18.45
CA ALA A 642 9.05 -3.49 -19.50
C ALA A 642 9.11 -2.75 -20.85
N TRP A 643 8.10 -1.94 -21.20
CA TRP A 643 8.12 -1.11 -22.41
C TRP A 643 9.19 -0.01 -22.33
N ASP A 644 9.29 0.67 -21.19
CA ASP A 644 10.29 1.73 -20.97
C ASP A 644 11.72 1.17 -21.14
N ASN A 645 12.03 0.08 -20.47
CA ASN A 645 13.34 -0.55 -20.60
C ASN A 645 13.56 -1.19 -21.99
N ALA A 646 12.51 -1.54 -22.72
CA ALA A 646 12.63 -1.92 -24.12
C ALA A 646 13.04 -0.73 -24.99
N LYS A 647 12.44 0.48 -24.82
CA LYS A 647 12.83 1.73 -25.47
C LYS A 647 14.30 2.07 -25.17
N LYS A 648 14.68 2.11 -23.89
CA LYS A 648 16.05 2.43 -23.44
C LYS A 648 17.12 1.45 -23.93
N SER A 649 16.74 0.20 -24.26
CA SER A 649 17.66 -0.77 -24.85
C SER A 649 18.18 -0.34 -26.21
N PHE A 650 17.38 0.34 -27.04
CA PHE A 650 17.80 0.86 -28.32
C PHE A 650 18.78 2.05 -28.24
N GLU A 651 18.82 2.75 -27.14
CA GLU A 651 19.76 3.86 -26.93
C GLU A 651 21.22 3.36 -26.87
N LYS A 652 21.41 2.19 -26.28
CA LYS A 652 22.71 1.50 -26.22
C LYS A 652 23.02 0.64 -27.43
N GLY A 653 22.01 0.42 -28.30
CA GLY A 653 22.05 -0.54 -29.38
C GLY A 653 21.68 -1.94 -28.92
N VAL A 654 20.79 -2.57 -29.66
CA VAL A 654 20.28 -3.92 -29.38
C VAL A 654 20.27 -4.75 -30.65
N GLU A 655 20.72 -5.99 -30.55
CA GLU A 655 20.71 -6.95 -31.62
C GLU A 655 19.34 -7.63 -31.75
N ILE A 656 18.76 -7.59 -32.94
CA ILE A 656 17.54 -8.31 -33.32
C ILE A 656 17.82 -9.13 -34.55
N ASN A 657 17.72 -10.46 -34.44
CA ASN A 657 17.92 -11.41 -35.53
C ASN A 657 19.27 -11.26 -36.29
N GLY A 658 20.35 -10.87 -35.59
CA GLY A 658 21.69 -10.70 -36.15
C GLY A 658 21.97 -9.29 -36.71
N GLU A 659 21.04 -8.36 -36.58
CA GLU A 659 21.20 -6.97 -37.01
C GLU A 659 21.15 -6.03 -35.78
N MET A 660 22.05 -5.04 -35.74
CA MET A 660 22.12 -4.06 -34.65
C MET A 660 21.21 -2.85 -34.94
N PHE A 661 20.32 -2.56 -34.01
CA PHE A 661 19.41 -1.41 -34.10
C PHE A 661 19.73 -0.40 -33.00
N TYR A 662 19.68 0.86 -33.34
CA TYR A 662 20.00 1.98 -32.47
C TYR A 662 18.84 2.99 -32.41
N LYS A 663 18.99 4.03 -31.60
CA LYS A 663 18.11 5.20 -31.51
C LYS A 663 17.75 5.69 -32.94
N LYS A 664 16.49 6.10 -33.15
CA LYS A 664 15.88 6.55 -34.43
C LYS A 664 15.60 5.43 -35.47
N SER A 665 15.93 4.17 -35.23
CA SER A 665 15.50 3.05 -36.10
C SER A 665 13.97 2.83 -36.02
N GLU A 666 13.38 2.17 -37.00
CA GLU A 666 11.93 1.85 -36.99
C GLU A 666 11.52 0.98 -35.77
N PRO A 667 12.29 -0.04 -35.37
CA PRO A 667 12.01 -0.75 -34.12
C PRO A 667 12.06 0.16 -32.86
N HIS A 668 12.97 1.14 -32.83
CA HIS A 668 13.01 2.12 -31.76
C HIS A 668 11.74 2.98 -31.72
N LYS A 669 11.26 3.48 -32.86
CA LYS A 669 9.99 4.25 -32.92
C LYS A 669 8.79 3.40 -32.45
N ALA A 670 8.76 2.13 -32.82
CA ALA A 670 7.74 1.21 -32.31
C ALA A 670 7.82 1.04 -30.79
N SER A 671 9.04 0.96 -30.22
CA SER A 671 9.23 0.86 -28.76
C SER A 671 8.86 2.15 -28.04
N VAL A 672 9.10 3.34 -28.62
CA VAL A 672 8.60 4.63 -28.08
C VAL A 672 7.07 4.63 -27.98
N THR A 673 6.38 4.10 -29.00
CA THR A 673 4.91 3.98 -28.95
C THR A 673 4.44 3.08 -27.82
N GLY A 674 5.15 1.96 -27.58
CA GLY A 674 4.83 1.06 -26.47
C GLY A 674 5.05 1.73 -25.12
N ASP A 675 6.12 2.47 -24.95
CA ASP A 675 6.42 3.25 -23.75
C ASP A 675 5.35 4.32 -23.49
N THR A 676 4.95 5.06 -24.50
CA THR A 676 3.84 6.04 -24.43
C THR A 676 2.53 5.40 -23.95
N VAL A 677 2.23 4.15 -24.35
CA VAL A 677 1.08 3.36 -23.84
C VAL A 677 1.32 2.92 -22.40
N GLY A 678 2.55 2.57 -22.05
CA GLY A 678 2.97 2.10 -20.73
C GLY A 678 3.05 3.18 -19.67
N ASP A 679 3.31 4.42 -20.05
CA ASP A 679 3.48 5.56 -19.13
C ASP A 679 2.28 5.78 -18.21
N PRO A 680 1.03 5.91 -18.69
CA PRO A 680 -0.11 6.03 -17.80
C PRO A 680 -0.32 4.77 -16.95
N PHE A 681 0.17 3.61 -17.37
CA PHE A 681 0.10 2.37 -16.60
C PHE A 681 1.07 2.38 -15.42
N LYS A 682 2.37 2.61 -15.68
CA LYS A 682 3.42 2.46 -14.66
C LYS A 682 3.48 3.61 -13.66
N ASP A 683 3.06 4.83 -14.05
CA ASP A 683 3.30 6.03 -13.25
C ASP A 683 2.02 6.74 -12.77
N THR A 684 0.84 6.39 -13.31
CA THR A 684 -0.44 6.98 -12.87
C THR A 684 -1.38 5.92 -12.33
N SER A 685 -1.91 5.04 -13.17
CA SER A 685 -2.97 4.10 -12.80
C SER A 685 -2.46 2.97 -11.91
N GLY A 686 -1.37 2.30 -12.30
CA GLY A 686 -0.83 1.15 -11.57
C GLY A 686 -0.47 1.45 -10.13
N PRO A 687 0.37 2.46 -9.83
CA PRO A 687 0.71 2.82 -8.45
C PRO A 687 -0.49 3.28 -7.64
N SER A 688 -1.48 3.92 -8.27
CA SER A 688 -2.68 4.37 -7.57
C SER A 688 -3.56 3.24 -7.07
N MET A 689 -3.42 2.01 -7.62
CA MET A 689 -4.12 0.82 -7.12
C MET A 689 -3.77 0.50 -5.67
N ASN A 690 -2.50 0.71 -5.26
CA ASN A 690 -2.07 0.50 -3.88
C ASN A 690 -2.87 1.34 -2.90
N ILE A 691 -3.09 2.60 -3.25
CA ILE A 691 -3.77 3.56 -2.39
C ILE A 691 -5.28 3.29 -2.43
N LEU A 692 -5.83 3.00 -3.62
CA LEU A 692 -7.24 2.71 -3.82
C LEU A 692 -7.71 1.58 -2.88
N ILE A 693 -7.05 0.43 -2.88
CA ILE A 693 -7.47 -0.73 -2.07
C ILE A 693 -7.35 -0.45 -0.57
N LYS A 694 -6.33 0.26 -0.14
CA LYS A 694 -6.15 0.64 1.26
C LYS A 694 -7.14 1.70 1.71
N LEU A 695 -7.31 2.75 0.92
CA LEU A 695 -8.23 3.85 1.25
C LEU A 695 -9.67 3.35 1.37
N MET A 696 -10.13 2.49 0.45
CA MET A 696 -11.46 1.87 0.56
C MET A 696 -11.60 1.05 1.84
N SER A 697 -10.55 0.30 2.23
CA SER A 697 -10.55 -0.50 3.46
C SER A 697 -10.56 0.40 4.71
N ILE A 698 -9.81 1.51 4.71
CA ILE A 698 -9.79 2.47 5.83
C ILE A 698 -11.12 3.22 5.94
N VAL A 699 -11.71 3.65 4.82
CA VAL A 699 -13.05 4.25 4.81
C VAL A 699 -14.07 3.30 5.42
N SER A 700 -14.00 2.01 5.02
CA SER A 700 -14.88 0.97 5.57
C SER A 700 -14.67 0.78 7.07
N LEU A 701 -13.43 0.79 7.55
CA LEU A 701 -13.10 0.70 8.97
C LEU A 701 -13.61 1.90 9.77
N VAL A 702 -13.53 3.12 9.22
CA VAL A 702 -14.02 4.34 9.86
C VAL A 702 -15.56 4.34 10.00
N ILE A 703 -16.28 3.79 9.02
CA ILE A 703 -17.74 3.69 9.09
C ILE A 703 -18.23 2.43 9.82
N ALA A 704 -17.34 1.47 10.13
CA ALA A 704 -17.67 0.18 10.73
C ALA A 704 -18.48 0.27 12.03
N PRO A 705 -18.15 1.15 13.01
CA PRO A 705 -18.95 1.29 14.23
C PRO A 705 -20.39 1.76 13.96
N THR A 706 -20.56 2.61 12.94
CA THR A 706 -21.90 3.09 12.54
C THR A 706 -22.70 1.96 11.87
N LEU A 707 -22.06 1.18 11.01
CA LEU A 707 -22.69 0.03 10.35
C LEU A 707 -23.09 -1.05 11.34
N ALA A 708 -22.26 -1.34 12.35
CA ALA A 708 -22.58 -2.28 13.43
C ALA A 708 -23.87 -1.91 14.19
N LYS A 709 -24.12 -0.61 14.39
CA LYS A 709 -25.34 -0.12 15.05
C LYS A 709 -26.58 -0.15 14.14
N MET A 710 -26.40 0.13 12.85
CA MET A 710 -27.49 0.15 11.88
C MET A 710 -27.95 -1.26 11.46
N HIS A 711 -27.01 -2.18 11.43
CA HIS A 711 -27.22 -3.59 11.12
C HIS A 711 -26.81 -4.43 12.34
N PRO A 712 -27.53 -4.31 13.49
CA PRO A 712 -27.22 -5.19 14.58
C PRO A 712 -27.35 -6.61 14.04
N THR A 713 -26.21 -7.29 13.91
CA THR A 713 -26.25 -8.74 13.73
C THR A 713 -27.10 -9.23 14.90
N THR A 714 -28.35 -9.53 14.59
CA THR A 714 -29.15 -10.31 15.53
C THR A 714 -28.23 -11.51 15.76
N SER A 715 -27.58 -11.58 16.94
CA SER A 715 -27.24 -12.86 17.44
C SER A 715 -28.49 -13.65 17.06
N MET A 716 -28.38 -14.71 16.25
CA MET A 716 -29.35 -15.73 16.46
C MET A 716 -29.20 -15.95 17.97
N GLU A 717 -30.02 -15.27 18.76
CA GLU A 717 -30.49 -15.83 19.97
C GLU A 717 -31.02 -17.16 19.47
N VAL A 718 -30.14 -18.16 19.49
CA VAL A 718 -30.59 -19.46 19.82
C VAL A 718 -31.34 -19.16 21.10
N LYS A 719 -32.65 -18.87 20.98
CA LYS A 719 -33.55 -18.95 22.13
C LYS A 719 -33.10 -20.27 22.73
N SER A 720 -32.32 -20.19 23.79
CA SER A 720 -31.93 -21.36 24.55
C SER A 720 -33.27 -21.90 25.04
N GLN A 721 -33.84 -22.77 24.24
CA GLN A 721 -34.91 -23.62 24.72
C GLN A 721 -34.26 -24.38 25.86
N THR A 722 -34.56 -23.97 27.04
CA THR A 722 -34.16 -24.67 28.27
C THR A 722 -34.82 -26.02 28.18
N VAL A 723 -34.10 -27.01 27.65
CA VAL A 723 -34.54 -28.39 27.68
C VAL A 723 -34.08 -28.91 29.05
N GLU A 724 -34.99 -28.98 29.99
CA GLU A 724 -34.75 -29.69 31.26
C GLU A 724 -34.61 -31.18 30.96
N ILE A 725 -33.40 -31.67 30.92
CA ILE A 725 -33.08 -33.09 30.85
C ILE A 725 -32.84 -33.59 32.29
N ALA A 726 -33.82 -34.20 32.90
CA ALA A 726 -33.65 -34.89 34.16
C ALA A 726 -33.03 -36.27 33.88
N VAL A 727 -31.75 -36.43 34.09
CA VAL A 727 -31.09 -37.76 34.10
C VAL A 727 -31.24 -38.36 35.49
N ILE A 728 -32.17 -39.28 35.67
CA ILE A 728 -32.30 -40.04 36.92
C ILE A 728 -31.40 -41.26 36.80
N ASN A 729 -30.22 -41.17 37.40
CA ASN A 729 -29.32 -42.33 37.57
C ASN A 729 -29.81 -43.14 38.79
N THR A 730 -30.44 -44.27 38.57
CA THR A 730 -30.86 -45.18 39.62
C THR A 730 -29.86 -46.31 39.80
N ASP A 731 -28.71 -45.98 40.44
CA ASP A 731 -27.90 -46.93 41.15
C ASP A 731 -27.42 -46.27 42.43
N SER A 732 -28.31 -46.18 43.42
CA SER A 732 -28.03 -46.23 44.87
C SER A 732 -29.32 -45.90 45.65
N THR A 733 -29.73 -46.84 46.39
CA THR A 733 -30.75 -46.70 47.43
C THR A 733 -30.30 -45.69 48.46
N THR A 734 -30.89 -44.48 48.40
CA THR A 734 -31.31 -43.68 49.56
C THR A 734 -31.84 -42.34 49.05
N ALA A 735 -33.07 -42.05 49.46
CA ALA A 735 -33.78 -40.80 49.11
C ALA A 735 -33.11 -39.59 49.79
N VAL A 736 -32.90 -38.52 49.03
CA VAL A 736 -33.16 -37.11 49.41
C VAL A 736 -33.36 -36.33 48.13
N ALA A 737 -34.53 -35.65 48.03
CA ALA A 737 -34.82 -34.66 47.03
C ALA A 737 -33.99 -33.39 47.28
N ASP A 738 -33.41 -32.86 46.24
CA ASP A 738 -33.17 -31.46 45.88
C ASP A 738 -31.83 -31.29 45.20
N SER A 739 -31.87 -31.14 43.91
CA SER A 739 -31.04 -30.17 43.15
C SER A 739 -31.16 -30.49 41.64
N ALA A 740 -31.86 -29.66 40.93
CA ALA A 740 -31.84 -29.64 39.46
C ALA A 740 -30.45 -29.23 39.00
N THR A 741 -29.66 -30.18 38.48
CA THR A 741 -28.35 -29.91 37.90
C THR A 741 -28.59 -29.50 36.45
N THR A 742 -28.34 -28.22 36.13
CA THR A 742 -28.40 -27.67 34.77
C THR A 742 -27.22 -28.30 33.99
N VAL A 743 -27.51 -29.18 33.05
CA VAL A 743 -26.50 -29.74 32.15
C VAL A 743 -26.45 -28.91 30.90
N THR A 744 -25.29 -28.32 30.58
CA THR A 744 -25.00 -27.58 29.34
C THR A 744 -25.09 -28.55 28.16
N ILE A 745 -25.97 -28.26 27.21
CA ILE A 745 -26.30 -29.09 26.06
C ILE A 745 -25.12 -29.11 25.08
N SER A 746 -24.54 -30.29 24.79
CA SER A 746 -23.62 -30.52 23.69
C SER A 746 -24.35 -30.46 22.32
N ALA A 747 -23.61 -30.22 21.23
CA ALA A 747 -24.15 -30.08 19.85
C ALA A 747 -25.00 -31.32 19.43
N ASP A 748 -24.75 -32.48 19.99
CA ASP A 748 -25.43 -33.75 19.65
C ASP A 748 -26.89 -33.84 20.18
N THR A 749 -27.19 -33.15 21.28
CA THR A 749 -28.56 -33.15 21.87
C THR A 749 -29.51 -32.26 21.06
N LYS A 750 -28.96 -31.26 20.37
CA LYS A 750 -29.68 -30.34 19.47
C LYS A 750 -30.21 -31.08 18.23
N THR A 751 -29.42 -32.02 17.72
CA THR A 751 -29.77 -32.92 16.60
C THR A 751 -30.86 -33.91 16.96
N LEU A 752 -30.87 -34.45 18.17
CA LEU A 752 -31.87 -35.37 18.65
C LEU A 752 -33.26 -34.68 18.80
N VAL A 753 -33.29 -33.47 19.39
CA VAL A 753 -34.52 -32.67 19.54
C VAL A 753 -35.09 -32.30 18.19
N GLN A 754 -34.24 -31.89 17.25
CA GLN A 754 -34.64 -31.52 15.91
C GLN A 754 -35.21 -32.74 15.14
N ALA A 755 -34.58 -33.87 15.20
CA ALA A 755 -35.05 -35.11 14.58
C ALA A 755 -36.42 -35.59 15.17
N LEU A 756 -36.61 -35.43 16.49
CA LEU A 756 -37.91 -35.74 17.13
C LEU A 756 -39.02 -34.75 16.73
N GLN A 757 -38.68 -33.49 16.49
CA GLN A 757 -39.63 -32.47 16.00
C GLN A 757 -40.01 -32.69 14.54
N GLU A 758 -39.04 -33.03 13.69
CA GLU A 758 -39.26 -33.33 12.27
C GLU A 758 -40.14 -34.56 12.07
N ASP A 759 -40.01 -35.57 12.93
CA ASP A 759 -40.86 -36.76 12.91
C ASP A 759 -42.20 -36.57 13.63
N GLY A 760 -42.50 -35.35 14.11
CA GLY A 760 -43.76 -35.02 14.77
C GLY A 760 -43.93 -35.64 16.18
N LEU A 761 -42.89 -36.15 16.78
CA LEU A 761 -42.86 -36.78 18.09
C LEU A 761 -42.59 -35.79 19.24
N ALA A 762 -42.21 -34.60 18.93
CA ALA A 762 -41.99 -33.52 19.88
C ALA A 762 -42.64 -32.20 19.38
N PRO A 763 -43.27 -31.41 20.26
CA PRO A 763 -43.81 -30.08 19.90
C PRO A 763 -42.67 -29.07 19.68
N LYS A 764 -42.95 -27.96 18.92
CA LYS A 764 -41.94 -26.96 18.58
C LYS A 764 -41.52 -26.07 19.75
N ASP A 765 -42.28 -26.04 20.89
CA ASP A 765 -42.10 -25.02 21.93
C ASP A 765 -41.46 -25.53 23.22
N LYS A 766 -41.77 -26.65 23.79
CA LYS A 766 -41.12 -27.22 25.00
C LYS A 766 -41.03 -28.72 24.88
N VAL A 767 -39.82 -29.24 24.94
CA VAL A 767 -39.59 -30.69 24.86
C VAL A 767 -38.90 -31.15 26.12
N ASN A 768 -39.55 -32.07 26.85
CA ASN A 768 -38.98 -32.76 27.99
C ASN A 768 -38.60 -34.18 27.52
N ILE A 769 -37.33 -34.50 27.49
CA ILE A 769 -36.79 -35.78 27.08
C ILE A 769 -36.23 -36.48 28.32
N GLN A 770 -36.74 -37.65 28.63
CA GLN A 770 -36.17 -38.51 29.67
C GLN A 770 -35.62 -39.79 29.04
N ILE A 771 -34.44 -40.18 29.46
CA ILE A 771 -33.80 -41.42 29.01
C ILE A 771 -33.57 -42.29 30.22
N LYS A 772 -34.23 -43.45 30.25
CA LYS A 772 -34.13 -44.43 31.32
C LYS A 772 -33.93 -45.81 30.71
N ASP A 773 -32.88 -46.53 31.15
CA ASP A 773 -32.54 -47.87 30.66
C ASP A 773 -32.51 -47.99 29.12
N GLY A 774 -31.97 -46.98 28.42
CA GLY A 774 -31.89 -46.94 26.96
C GLY A 774 -33.25 -46.65 26.24
N LYS A 775 -34.33 -46.35 26.97
CA LYS A 775 -35.65 -45.97 26.46
C LYS A 775 -35.83 -44.46 26.57
N ILE A 776 -36.21 -43.83 25.46
CA ILE A 776 -36.48 -42.40 25.35
C ILE A 776 -37.96 -42.12 25.60
N THR A 777 -38.22 -41.17 26.48
CA THR A 777 -39.60 -40.67 26.76
C THR A 777 -39.62 -39.19 26.41
N VAL A 778 -40.56 -38.77 25.61
CA VAL A 778 -40.76 -37.37 25.15
C VAL A 778 -42.05 -36.84 25.77
N ASN A 779 -41.94 -35.78 26.58
CA ASN A 779 -43.04 -35.15 27.29
C ASN A 779 -43.91 -36.16 28.09
N GLY A 780 -43.28 -37.16 28.68
CA GLY A 780 -43.95 -38.21 29.48
C GLY A 780 -44.50 -39.36 28.64
N VAL A 781 -44.39 -39.38 27.33
CA VAL A 781 -44.80 -40.45 26.43
C VAL A 781 -43.60 -41.27 26.00
N ALA A 782 -43.58 -42.56 26.29
CA ALA A 782 -42.50 -43.44 25.88
C ALA A 782 -42.52 -43.72 24.37
N LEU A 783 -41.37 -43.63 23.73
CA LEU A 783 -41.24 -44.00 22.33
C LEU A 783 -41.34 -45.53 22.13
N THR A 784 -41.84 -45.94 20.99
CA THR A 784 -41.91 -47.36 20.60
C THR A 784 -40.51 -47.95 20.43
N GLU A 785 -40.34 -49.28 20.49
CA GLU A 785 -39.02 -49.94 20.31
C GLU A 785 -38.37 -49.59 18.98
N ALA A 786 -39.11 -49.45 17.90
CA ALA A 786 -38.63 -49.06 16.59
C ALA A 786 -38.15 -47.59 16.57
N GLN A 787 -38.86 -46.69 17.25
CA GLN A 787 -38.50 -45.29 17.42
C GLN A 787 -37.24 -45.16 18.33
N ASN A 788 -37.17 -45.87 19.43
CA ASN A 788 -35.99 -45.91 20.30
C ASN A 788 -34.77 -46.41 19.57
N ALA A 789 -34.87 -47.42 18.71
CA ALA A 789 -33.78 -47.90 17.88
C ALA A 789 -33.29 -46.84 16.87
N LYS A 790 -34.23 -46.07 16.27
CA LYS A 790 -33.91 -44.96 15.33
C LYS A 790 -33.09 -43.86 16.03
N TYR A 791 -33.47 -43.46 17.25
CA TYR A 791 -32.85 -42.33 17.94
C TYR A 791 -31.67 -42.75 18.85
N ALA A 792 -31.46 -44.05 19.08
CA ALA A 792 -30.32 -44.56 19.85
C ALA A 792 -28.95 -44.14 19.21
N THR A 793 -28.89 -43.96 17.90
CA THR A 793 -27.70 -43.53 17.17
C THR A 793 -27.26 -42.10 17.52
N TYR A 794 -28.18 -41.26 17.98
CA TYR A 794 -27.89 -39.88 18.42
C TYR A 794 -27.31 -39.84 19.85
N LEU A 795 -27.42 -40.95 20.59
CA LEU A 795 -26.95 -41.09 21.96
C LEU A 795 -25.57 -41.77 22.05
N GLN A 796 -25.09 -42.39 21.00
CA GLN A 796 -23.84 -43.17 20.97
C GLN A 796 -22.60 -42.44 20.50
N LYS A 797 -22.70 -41.18 20.09
CA LYS A 797 -21.50 -40.40 19.74
C LYS A 797 -20.97 -39.65 20.98
N LYS A 798 -19.91 -40.17 21.56
CA LYS A 798 -19.03 -39.50 22.52
C LYS A 798 -18.02 -38.64 21.78
#